data_98b765febd321be41e9152a3bece068e
#
_entry.id   98b765febd321be41e9152a3bece068e
#
_cell.length_a   1.000
_cell.length_b   1.000
_cell.length_c   1.000
_cell.angle_alpha   90.00
_cell.angle_beta   90.00
_cell.angle_gamma   90.00
#
_symmetry.space_group_name_H-M   'P 1'
#
loop_
_entity.id
_entity.type
_entity.pdbx_description
1 polymer ?
#
loop_
_entity_poly.entity_id
_entity_poly.type
_entity_poly.pdbx_seq_one_letter_code
_entity_poly.pdbx_strand_id
1 'polypeptide(L)'
;MPLRRTLLTAALAAAVFSTPLRAQEPADWVDPFIGTTNFGTTNPGAVCPNGMMSVVPFNVMGSDENLYDKDARWWSAPYEYRNKFFTGFAHVTLSGVGCPELGSLLVMPTAGALDVDYRNYGSAYTRQTALPGYYSNLLTKYGIRTEVTATPRTSAERYTFPEGTGHILLNLGEGLTNESGAWVRRVSDTEVEGMKLLGTFCYNPQAVFPVYFVMRVSKRPAATGFWKKQPPKQGVEAEWDKDAGNYKLYTQYGKDIAGDDVGVWFSYDMQPGEQVEVRMGVSFVSAENARLNLEAEQQGRSFDDIRAAARRTWNDDLGRIRVEGGTEAQKKVFYTGLYHALIHPNVLSDVNGEYPAMESAEIRTAEGNRYTVFSLWDTYRNLHQLLTLVYPERQLEMVRSMVGMYREWGWLPKWELYGRETFTMEGDPSIPVIVDTWMKGLRDFDMDAAYEAMRKSATTPGARNRMRPDIDPYIEKGYVPLCFYARDLSGDNSVSHALEYYIADHALSLLADSLGKKDDAALFRARSLGYKNYYSTESGTFRPITKEGKFLTPFDPRQGENFEPVPGFHEGSAWNYTFYVPHDVAGLARLMGGRRRFIDKLQMVFDQGLYDPANEPDIAYPYLFSYFQGEEWRTQREVRRLLDRYFTTAPDGIPGNDDTGTMSAWAVFSMMGLYPDCPGEPYYTLTSPVFDKVTVTLDPKYYPAGELVIETERSGAGDVYIGSMTLGGRPLKKYRISHGELVGGGRLVFGLQPERK
;
A
#
# COMPACT_ATOMS: atom_id res chain seq x y z
N MET A 1 -39.17 -25.09 -79.50
CA MET A 1 -38.32 -23.95 -79.18
C MET A 1 -38.24 -23.85 -77.66
N PRO A 2 -37.11 -24.18 -77.01
CA PRO A 2 -37.00 -24.04 -75.53
C PRO A 2 -36.29 -22.80 -75.18
N LEU A 3 -36.86 -22.09 -74.14
CA LEU A 3 -36.27 -20.95 -73.48
C LEU A 3 -35.07 -21.37 -72.63
N ARG A 4 -33.91 -20.71 -72.80
CA ARG A 4 -32.77 -20.78 -71.96
C ARG A 4 -32.96 -19.84 -70.71
N ARG A 5 -32.95 -20.40 -69.50
CA ARG A 5 -32.82 -19.66 -68.26
C ARG A 5 -31.32 -19.53 -67.95
N THR A 6 -30.85 -18.28 -67.89
CA THR A 6 -29.48 -17.94 -67.42
C THR A 6 -29.53 -17.78 -65.93
N LEU A 7 -28.84 -18.61 -65.18
CA LEU A 7 -28.57 -18.46 -63.73
C LEU A 7 -27.40 -17.52 -63.54
N LEU A 8 -27.62 -16.34 -62.96
CA LEU A 8 -26.55 -15.49 -62.40
C LEU A 8 -26.24 -15.95 -60.96
N THR A 9 -25.07 -16.53 -60.80
CA THR A 9 -24.48 -16.82 -59.45
C THR A 9 -23.77 -15.57 -58.96
N ALA A 10 -24.35 -14.88 -57.97
CA ALA A 10 -23.69 -13.81 -57.24
C ALA A 10 -22.78 -14.43 -56.14
N ALA A 11 -21.48 -14.34 -56.30
CA ALA A 11 -20.52 -14.68 -55.27
C ALA A 11 -20.41 -13.51 -54.29
N LEU A 12 -20.95 -13.66 -53.09
CA LEU A 12 -20.68 -12.76 -51.97
C LEU A 12 -19.27 -13.07 -51.42
N ALA A 13 -18.30 -12.20 -51.70
CA ALA A 13 -17.02 -12.23 -51.03
C ALA A 13 -17.18 -11.64 -49.61
N ALA A 14 -17.19 -12.49 -48.59
CA ALA A 14 -17.11 -12.08 -47.21
C ALA A 14 -15.68 -11.58 -46.91
N ALA A 15 -15.48 -10.28 -46.92
CA ALA A 15 -14.26 -9.67 -46.39
C ALA A 15 -14.21 -9.86 -44.86
N VAL A 16 -13.46 -10.86 -44.41
CA VAL A 16 -13.10 -11.01 -43.00
C VAL A 16 -12.14 -9.88 -42.69
N PHE A 17 -12.63 -8.80 -42.09
CA PHE A 17 -11.77 -7.82 -41.45
C PHE A 17 -11.16 -8.48 -40.22
N SER A 18 -9.95 -9.04 -40.38
CA SER A 18 -9.10 -9.34 -39.25
C SER A 18 -8.66 -8.00 -38.63
N THR A 19 -9.36 -7.56 -37.59
CA THR A 19 -8.78 -6.55 -36.70
C THR A 19 -7.42 -7.08 -36.23
N PRO A 20 -6.32 -6.35 -36.37
CA PRO A 20 -5.05 -6.79 -35.85
C PRO A 20 -5.25 -7.01 -34.34
N LEU A 21 -4.92 -8.21 -33.84
CA LEU A 21 -4.83 -8.44 -32.41
C LEU A 21 -3.84 -7.40 -31.87
N ARG A 22 -4.35 -6.39 -31.16
CA ARG A 22 -3.51 -5.44 -30.45
C ARG A 22 -2.73 -6.24 -29.40
N ALA A 23 -1.40 -6.13 -29.41
CA ALA A 23 -0.59 -6.74 -28.36
C ALA A 23 -1.09 -6.24 -27.00
N GLN A 24 -1.30 -7.17 -26.06
CA GLN A 24 -1.75 -6.81 -24.72
C GLN A 24 -0.70 -5.93 -24.04
N GLU A 25 -1.15 -4.79 -23.53
CA GLU A 25 -0.33 -3.86 -22.76
C GLU A 25 -0.27 -4.32 -21.29
N PRO A 26 0.76 -3.95 -20.51
CA PRO A 26 0.86 -4.33 -19.09
C PRO A 26 -0.39 -4.06 -18.27
N ALA A 27 -1.04 -2.91 -18.47
CA ALA A 27 -2.28 -2.56 -17.76
C ALA A 27 -3.49 -3.45 -18.13
N ASP A 28 -3.44 -4.20 -19.23
CA ASP A 28 -4.50 -5.17 -19.58
C ASP A 28 -4.47 -6.42 -18.68
N TRP A 29 -3.35 -6.69 -18.03
CA TRP A 29 -3.18 -7.81 -17.11
C TRP A 29 -3.59 -7.48 -15.68
N VAL A 30 -3.75 -6.21 -15.31
CA VAL A 30 -4.12 -5.80 -13.95
C VAL A 30 -5.58 -6.10 -13.67
N ASP A 31 -5.84 -6.75 -12.57
CA ASP A 31 -7.18 -6.96 -12.02
C ASP A 31 -7.30 -6.31 -10.63
N PRO A 32 -7.81 -5.07 -10.54
CA PRO A 32 -7.90 -4.35 -9.28
C PRO A 32 -8.85 -4.96 -8.25
N PHE A 33 -9.57 -6.04 -8.57
CA PHE A 33 -10.39 -6.77 -7.60
C PHE A 33 -9.59 -7.77 -6.77
N ILE A 34 -8.36 -8.11 -7.14
CA ILE A 34 -7.50 -8.99 -6.33
C ILE A 34 -7.16 -8.28 -5.01
N GLY A 35 -7.34 -8.97 -3.88
CA GLY A 35 -7.07 -8.44 -2.55
C GLY A 35 -8.22 -7.62 -1.93
N THR A 36 -9.38 -7.52 -2.59
CA THR A 36 -10.52 -6.71 -2.13
C THR A 36 -11.45 -7.46 -1.17
N THR A 37 -11.06 -8.62 -0.69
CA THR A 37 -11.72 -9.39 0.36
C THR A 37 -10.69 -10.19 1.16
N ASN A 38 -11.11 -10.92 2.18
CA ASN A 38 -10.24 -11.74 3.04
C ASN A 38 -9.10 -10.94 3.69
N PHE A 39 -9.39 -9.71 4.12
CA PHE A 39 -8.43 -8.79 4.76
C PHE A 39 -7.26 -8.30 3.89
N GLY A 40 -7.27 -8.51 2.57
CA GLY A 40 -6.30 -7.88 1.66
C GLY A 40 -6.37 -6.35 1.69
N THR A 41 -7.54 -5.81 1.99
CA THR A 41 -7.85 -4.38 2.17
C THR A 41 -7.45 -3.47 1.02
N THR A 42 -7.20 -4.04 -0.17
CA THR A 42 -7.04 -3.29 -1.39
C THR A 42 -8.40 -2.80 -1.90
N ASN A 43 -8.40 -1.90 -2.88
CA ASN A 43 -9.63 -1.36 -3.45
C ASN A 43 -9.57 -1.28 -4.98
N PRO A 44 -10.72 -1.40 -5.68
CA PRO A 44 -10.77 -1.39 -7.13
C PRO A 44 -10.92 0.01 -7.73
N GLY A 45 -10.68 1.06 -6.97
CA GLY A 45 -10.91 2.44 -7.36
C GLY A 45 -9.99 2.95 -8.45
N ALA A 46 -10.31 4.13 -8.97
CA ALA A 46 -9.46 4.84 -9.91
C ALA A 46 -8.36 5.60 -9.15
N VAL A 47 -7.10 5.33 -9.48
CA VAL A 47 -5.91 5.99 -8.91
C VAL A 47 -4.83 6.11 -9.98
N CYS A 48 -3.97 7.11 -9.90
CA CYS A 48 -2.71 7.19 -10.65
C CYS A 48 -1.54 6.65 -9.82
N PRO A 49 -0.44 6.22 -10.43
CA PRO A 49 0.74 5.81 -9.68
C PRO A 49 1.19 6.89 -8.69
N ASN A 50 1.32 6.52 -7.42
CA ASN A 50 1.67 7.41 -6.30
C ASN A 50 0.78 8.67 -6.19
N GLY A 51 -0.44 8.64 -6.72
CA GLY A 51 -1.33 9.79 -6.73
C GLY A 51 -1.89 10.12 -5.34
N MET A 52 -2.04 11.40 -5.03
CA MET A 52 -2.76 11.92 -3.86
C MET A 52 -4.25 11.55 -3.93
N MET A 53 -4.83 11.60 -5.13
CA MET A 53 -6.24 11.33 -5.39
C MET A 53 -6.47 9.85 -5.68
N SER A 54 -7.42 9.26 -4.98
CA SER A 54 -8.08 8.00 -5.33
C SER A 54 -9.60 8.20 -5.33
N VAL A 55 -10.32 7.52 -6.22
CA VAL A 55 -11.79 7.54 -6.27
C VAL A 55 -12.28 6.10 -6.15
N VAL A 56 -12.81 5.75 -5.01
CA VAL A 56 -13.08 4.36 -4.64
C VAL A 56 -14.55 4.15 -4.35
N PRO A 57 -15.20 3.09 -4.89
CA PRO A 57 -16.54 2.75 -4.50
C PRO A 57 -16.62 2.46 -3.00
N PHE A 58 -17.57 3.08 -2.31
CA PHE A 58 -17.80 2.92 -0.88
C PHE A 58 -19.00 2.02 -0.65
N ASN A 59 -18.79 0.83 -0.10
CA ASN A 59 -19.84 -0.17 0.08
C ASN A 59 -19.82 -0.85 1.46
N VAL A 60 -19.19 -0.21 2.46
CA VAL A 60 -18.99 -0.77 3.80
C VAL A 60 -19.80 -0.04 4.88
N MET A 61 -20.91 0.58 4.52
CA MET A 61 -21.83 1.19 5.47
C MET A 61 -23.25 1.20 4.96
N GLY A 62 -24.21 1.37 5.87
CA GLY A 62 -25.60 1.72 5.58
C GLY A 62 -26.52 0.56 5.27
N SER A 63 -26.10 -0.69 5.46
CA SER A 63 -26.97 -1.85 5.27
C SER A 63 -26.57 -3.02 6.13
N ASP A 64 -27.53 -3.56 6.89
CA ASP A 64 -27.34 -4.80 7.68
C ASP A 64 -27.09 -6.03 6.80
N GLU A 65 -27.33 -5.97 5.50
CA GLU A 65 -27.06 -7.02 4.53
C GLU A 65 -25.58 -7.08 4.10
N ASN A 66 -24.80 -6.04 4.40
CA ASN A 66 -23.38 -6.05 4.14
C ASN A 66 -22.65 -7.04 5.06
N LEU A 67 -21.75 -7.82 4.49
CA LEU A 67 -20.91 -8.74 5.26
C LEU A 67 -19.97 -7.98 6.20
N TYR A 68 -19.46 -6.84 5.72
CA TYR A 68 -18.67 -5.89 6.49
C TYR A 68 -19.35 -4.53 6.44
N ASP A 69 -19.69 -4.01 7.61
CA ASP A 69 -20.29 -2.70 7.80
C ASP A 69 -19.50 -1.97 8.90
N LYS A 70 -18.92 -0.81 8.58
CA LYS A 70 -18.08 -0.05 9.50
C LYS A 70 -18.83 0.44 10.74
N ASP A 71 -20.15 0.61 10.64
CA ASP A 71 -20.99 1.07 11.75
C ASP A 71 -21.26 -0.07 12.75
N ALA A 72 -21.15 -1.32 12.30
CA ALA A 72 -21.38 -2.51 13.13
C ALA A 72 -20.11 -3.13 13.70
N ARG A 73 -18.96 -2.98 13.00
CA ARG A 73 -17.69 -3.59 13.40
C ARG A 73 -16.49 -2.90 12.74
N TRP A 74 -15.31 -3.18 13.26
CA TRP A 74 -14.05 -2.71 12.69
C TRP A 74 -13.87 -3.16 11.24
N TRP A 75 -13.62 -2.19 10.34
CA TRP A 75 -13.28 -2.45 8.96
C TRP A 75 -12.47 -1.27 8.40
N SER A 76 -11.32 -1.55 7.79
CA SER A 76 -10.33 -0.53 7.39
C SER A 76 -10.39 -0.11 5.93
N ALA A 77 -11.06 -0.89 5.06
CA ALA A 77 -11.13 -0.60 3.64
C ALA A 77 -12.48 0.04 3.25
N PRO A 78 -12.53 0.93 2.24
CA PRO A 78 -13.79 1.52 1.77
C PRO A 78 -14.64 0.56 0.94
N TYR A 79 -14.04 -0.54 0.50
CA TYR A 79 -14.68 -1.52 -0.38
C TYR A 79 -14.45 -2.95 0.10
N GLU A 80 -15.49 -3.77 0.01
CA GLU A 80 -15.46 -5.23 0.18
C GLU A 80 -16.18 -5.88 -1.01
N TYR A 81 -15.52 -6.77 -1.73
CA TYR A 81 -16.05 -7.37 -2.96
C TYR A 81 -17.42 -8.06 -2.81
N ARG A 82 -17.65 -8.68 -1.65
CA ARG A 82 -18.89 -9.42 -1.37
C ARG A 82 -20.07 -8.52 -0.98
N ASN A 83 -19.81 -7.31 -0.53
CA ASN A 83 -20.84 -6.34 -0.18
C ASN A 83 -21.59 -5.85 -1.43
N LYS A 84 -22.89 -5.59 -1.30
CA LYS A 84 -23.77 -5.25 -2.43
C LYS A 84 -24.51 -3.94 -2.26
N PHE A 85 -24.24 -3.17 -1.22
CA PHE A 85 -24.86 -1.89 -0.97
C PHE A 85 -23.84 -0.75 -1.09
N PHE A 86 -24.06 0.11 -2.07
CA PHE A 86 -23.15 1.21 -2.43
C PHE A 86 -23.73 2.54 -1.92
N THR A 87 -22.91 3.36 -1.29
CA THR A 87 -23.31 4.64 -0.69
C THR A 87 -22.57 5.86 -1.25
N GLY A 88 -21.68 5.67 -2.20
CA GLY A 88 -20.98 6.77 -2.88
C GLY A 88 -19.58 6.38 -3.38
N PHE A 89 -18.91 7.34 -3.96
CA PHE A 89 -17.49 7.28 -4.25
C PHE A 89 -16.72 8.08 -3.20
N ALA A 90 -15.83 7.42 -2.47
CA ALA A 90 -14.92 8.06 -1.54
C ALA A 90 -13.71 8.63 -2.28
N HIS A 91 -13.25 9.79 -1.84
CA HIS A 91 -12.04 10.43 -2.36
C HIS A 91 -10.96 10.41 -1.29
N VAL A 92 -9.70 10.20 -1.73
CA VAL A 92 -8.53 10.04 -0.86
C VAL A 92 -8.70 8.86 0.10
N THR A 93 -8.19 7.70 -0.31
CA THR A 93 -8.29 6.46 0.47
C THR A 93 -6.92 5.79 0.59
N LEU A 94 -6.73 5.01 1.62
CA LEU A 94 -5.60 4.08 1.73
C LEU A 94 -5.92 2.77 1.02
N SER A 95 -4.89 2.01 0.69
CA SER A 95 -5.00 0.67 0.11
C SER A 95 -4.05 -0.27 0.83
N GLY A 96 -4.57 -1.40 1.31
CA GLY A 96 -3.78 -2.45 1.93
C GLY A 96 -3.51 -2.26 3.42
N VAL A 97 -4.12 -1.30 4.11
CA VAL A 97 -3.85 -1.04 5.54
C VAL A 97 -4.88 -1.69 6.45
N GLY A 98 -4.46 -2.06 7.66
CA GLY A 98 -5.30 -2.70 8.68
C GLY A 98 -6.12 -1.74 9.55
N CYS A 99 -5.84 -0.44 9.54
CA CYS A 99 -6.56 0.56 10.32
C CYS A 99 -7.46 1.44 9.46
N PRO A 100 -8.68 1.76 9.89
CA PRO A 100 -9.55 2.67 9.17
C PRO A 100 -8.99 4.09 9.20
N GLU A 101 -8.90 4.71 8.02
CA GLU A 101 -8.57 6.12 7.86
C GLU A 101 -9.03 6.60 6.49
N LEU A 102 -9.32 7.90 6.35
CA LEU A 102 -9.72 8.52 5.10
C LEU A 102 -11.07 7.96 4.55
N GLY A 103 -11.15 7.71 3.24
CA GLY A 103 -12.37 7.22 2.60
C GLY A 103 -13.53 8.19 2.73
N SER A 104 -13.25 9.48 2.71
CA SER A 104 -14.21 10.57 2.94
C SER A 104 -14.58 11.29 1.64
N LEU A 105 -15.26 12.43 1.75
CA LEU A 105 -15.75 13.24 0.61
C LEU A 105 -16.58 12.37 -0.34
N LEU A 106 -17.66 11.77 0.19
CA LEU A 106 -18.48 10.83 -0.56
C LEU A 106 -19.37 11.53 -1.58
N VAL A 107 -19.18 11.24 -2.86
CA VAL A 107 -20.05 11.71 -3.95
C VAL A 107 -21.01 10.59 -4.35
N MET A 108 -22.32 10.87 -4.28
CA MET A 108 -23.36 9.90 -4.63
C MET A 108 -24.36 10.48 -5.62
N PRO A 109 -24.53 9.88 -6.81
CA PRO A 109 -25.63 10.21 -7.71
C PRO A 109 -26.89 9.45 -7.32
N THR A 110 -28.05 10.15 -7.24
CA THR A 110 -29.35 9.55 -6.95
C THR A 110 -30.40 10.04 -7.92
N ALA A 111 -31.59 9.41 -7.97
CA ALA A 111 -32.73 9.85 -8.79
C ALA A 111 -34.03 9.69 -8.03
N GLY A 112 -35.01 10.52 -8.37
CA GLY A 112 -36.34 10.55 -7.75
C GLY A 112 -36.45 11.59 -6.64
N ALA A 113 -37.04 11.23 -5.49
CA ALA A 113 -37.13 12.13 -4.34
C ALA A 113 -35.72 12.34 -3.71
N LEU A 114 -35.44 13.59 -3.32
CA LEU A 114 -34.18 13.90 -2.61
C LEU A 114 -34.22 13.28 -1.22
N ASP A 115 -33.23 12.43 -0.94
CA ASP A 115 -32.92 11.88 0.37
C ASP A 115 -31.42 12.06 0.64
N VAL A 116 -31.04 12.45 1.83
CA VAL A 116 -29.66 12.72 2.22
C VAL A 116 -29.14 11.79 3.32
N ASP A 117 -29.99 10.88 3.80
CA ASP A 117 -29.59 9.81 4.71
C ASP A 117 -28.98 8.64 3.91
N TYR A 118 -27.72 8.32 4.16
CA TYR A 118 -26.98 7.29 3.43
C TYR A 118 -27.61 5.89 3.52
N ARG A 119 -28.33 5.60 4.60
CA ARG A 119 -29.07 4.35 4.79
C ARG A 119 -30.25 4.25 3.80
N ASN A 120 -30.81 5.38 3.44
CA ASN A 120 -31.93 5.46 2.50
C ASN A 120 -31.46 5.69 1.06
N TYR A 121 -30.49 6.58 0.82
CA TYR A 121 -30.05 6.87 -0.54
C TYR A 121 -29.12 5.81 -1.15
N GLY A 122 -28.56 4.92 -0.37
CA GLY A 122 -27.72 3.85 -0.89
C GLY A 122 -28.46 2.95 -1.90
N SER A 123 -27.70 2.25 -2.72
CA SER A 123 -28.22 1.45 -3.83
C SER A 123 -27.49 0.12 -3.96
N ALA A 124 -28.21 -0.94 -4.24
CA ALA A 124 -27.60 -2.12 -4.82
C ALA A 124 -26.97 -1.76 -6.18
N TYR A 125 -25.93 -2.49 -6.60
CA TYR A 125 -25.19 -2.19 -7.82
C TYR A 125 -24.73 -3.46 -8.55
N THR A 126 -24.51 -3.31 -9.86
CA THR A 126 -24.10 -4.40 -10.76
C THR A 126 -23.14 -3.88 -11.83
N ARG A 127 -22.69 -4.76 -12.73
CA ARG A 127 -21.87 -4.42 -13.90
C ARG A 127 -20.60 -3.64 -13.55
N GLN A 128 -19.93 -4.09 -12.49
CA GLN A 128 -18.65 -3.50 -12.10
C GLN A 128 -17.58 -3.74 -13.18
N THR A 129 -16.79 -2.71 -13.42
CA THR A 129 -15.55 -2.80 -14.19
C THR A 129 -14.48 -1.98 -13.47
N ALA A 130 -13.35 -2.60 -13.17
CA ALA A 130 -12.18 -1.93 -12.61
C ALA A 130 -10.99 -2.15 -13.54
N LEU A 131 -10.27 -1.09 -13.83
CA LEU A 131 -9.05 -1.07 -14.63
C LEU A 131 -8.10 -0.04 -14.03
N PRO A 132 -6.79 -0.11 -14.27
CA PRO A 132 -5.87 0.94 -13.82
C PRO A 132 -6.33 2.33 -14.23
N GLY A 133 -6.60 3.17 -13.21
CA GLY A 133 -7.10 4.53 -13.40
C GLY A 133 -8.58 4.68 -13.78
N TYR A 134 -9.40 3.62 -13.67
CA TYR A 134 -10.83 3.67 -14.03
C TYR A 134 -11.66 2.66 -13.26
N TYR A 135 -12.86 3.10 -12.83
CA TYR A 135 -13.91 2.22 -12.31
C TYR A 135 -15.28 2.62 -12.83
N SER A 136 -16.20 1.66 -12.96
CA SER A 136 -17.60 1.90 -13.29
C SER A 136 -18.52 0.85 -12.70
N ASN A 137 -19.80 1.25 -12.43
CA ASN A 137 -20.89 0.34 -12.06
C ASN A 137 -22.24 0.84 -12.56
N LEU A 138 -23.30 0.07 -12.29
CA LEU A 138 -24.70 0.45 -12.52
C LEU A 138 -25.44 0.38 -11.17
N LEU A 139 -25.94 1.52 -10.70
CA LEU A 139 -26.76 1.63 -9.50
C LEU A 139 -28.19 1.19 -9.84
N THR A 140 -28.61 0.03 -9.34
CA THR A 140 -29.84 -0.62 -9.78
C THR A 140 -31.11 0.05 -9.27
N LYS A 141 -31.08 0.66 -8.08
CA LYS A 141 -32.20 1.43 -7.52
C LYS A 141 -32.58 2.62 -8.40
N TYR A 142 -31.61 3.23 -9.03
CA TYR A 142 -31.77 4.48 -9.78
C TYR A 142 -31.63 4.32 -11.29
N GLY A 143 -31.08 3.20 -11.77
CA GLY A 143 -30.76 3.04 -13.20
C GLY A 143 -29.60 3.94 -13.66
N ILE A 144 -28.77 4.44 -12.75
CA ILE A 144 -27.67 5.36 -13.05
C ILE A 144 -26.41 4.55 -13.35
N ARG A 145 -25.79 4.80 -14.51
CA ARG A 145 -24.43 4.34 -14.79
C ARG A 145 -23.43 5.33 -14.24
N THR A 146 -22.45 4.83 -13.49
CA THR A 146 -21.36 5.62 -12.95
C THR A 146 -20.04 5.26 -13.62
N GLU A 147 -19.18 6.23 -13.85
CA GLU A 147 -17.83 6.08 -14.38
C GLU A 147 -16.93 7.07 -13.66
N VAL A 148 -15.77 6.60 -13.18
CA VAL A 148 -14.81 7.45 -12.47
C VAL A 148 -13.40 7.22 -12.96
N THR A 149 -12.58 8.27 -12.97
CA THR A 149 -11.15 8.26 -13.30
C THR A 149 -10.42 9.30 -12.47
N ALA A 150 -9.09 9.24 -12.42
CA ALA A 150 -8.27 10.14 -11.63
C ALA A 150 -7.05 10.65 -12.39
N THR A 151 -6.55 11.79 -11.93
CA THR A 151 -5.20 12.30 -12.15
C THR A 151 -4.44 12.28 -10.82
N PRO A 152 -3.17 12.64 -10.72
CA PRO A 152 -2.46 12.57 -9.44
C PRO A 152 -3.13 13.30 -8.26
N ARG A 153 -3.85 14.41 -8.50
CA ARG A 153 -4.43 15.24 -7.44
C ARG A 153 -5.92 15.51 -7.61
N THR A 154 -6.54 14.98 -8.67
CA THR A 154 -7.92 15.32 -9.01
C THR A 154 -8.70 14.11 -9.50
N SER A 155 -10.05 14.14 -9.35
CA SER A 155 -10.97 13.14 -9.91
C SER A 155 -11.80 13.73 -11.03
N ALA A 156 -12.24 12.84 -11.94
CA ALA A 156 -13.31 13.10 -12.88
C ALA A 156 -14.30 11.94 -12.82
N GLU A 157 -15.57 12.29 -12.67
CA GLU A 157 -16.66 11.36 -12.53
C GLU A 157 -17.75 11.69 -13.58
N ARG A 158 -18.37 10.69 -14.16
CA ARG A 158 -19.45 10.85 -15.15
C ARG A 158 -20.62 9.96 -14.78
N TYR A 159 -21.78 10.58 -14.60
CA TYR A 159 -23.02 9.93 -14.23
C TYR A 159 -24.05 10.05 -15.33
N THR A 160 -24.55 8.92 -15.82
CA THR A 160 -25.58 8.85 -16.87
C THR A 160 -26.91 8.54 -16.22
N PHE A 161 -27.88 9.46 -16.33
CA PHE A 161 -29.16 9.40 -15.65
C PHE A 161 -30.28 8.86 -16.55
N PRO A 162 -31.30 8.22 -15.95
CA PRO A 162 -32.61 8.06 -16.61
C PRO A 162 -33.36 9.39 -16.69
N GLU A 163 -34.55 9.37 -17.32
CA GLU A 163 -35.52 10.51 -17.31
C GLU A 163 -36.01 10.77 -15.88
N GLY A 164 -36.13 12.05 -15.50
CA GLY A 164 -36.71 12.48 -14.24
C GLY A 164 -35.81 13.40 -13.43
N THR A 165 -36.07 13.48 -12.13
CA THR A 165 -35.20 14.29 -11.24
C THR A 165 -33.97 13.49 -10.85
N GLY A 166 -32.79 14.04 -11.15
CA GLY A 166 -31.49 13.50 -10.74
C GLY A 166 -30.82 14.37 -9.67
N HIS A 167 -30.00 13.79 -8.83
CA HIS A 167 -29.25 14.53 -7.80
C HIS A 167 -27.79 14.09 -7.78
N ILE A 168 -26.92 15.04 -7.43
CA ILE A 168 -25.53 14.78 -6.99
C ILE A 168 -25.43 15.21 -5.54
N LEU A 169 -25.04 14.30 -4.67
CA LEU A 169 -24.83 14.53 -3.25
C LEU A 169 -23.33 14.53 -2.96
N LEU A 170 -22.83 15.49 -2.17
CA LEU A 170 -21.50 15.42 -1.55
C LEU A 170 -21.71 15.34 -0.04
N ASN A 171 -21.39 14.20 0.53
CA ASN A 171 -21.49 13.90 1.96
C ASN A 171 -20.14 14.08 2.62
N LEU A 172 -20.04 14.99 3.60
CA LEU A 172 -18.84 15.25 4.40
C LEU A 172 -18.94 14.67 5.81
N GLY A 173 -20.09 14.12 6.18
CA GLY A 173 -20.32 13.51 7.49
C GLY A 173 -19.75 12.10 7.61
N GLU A 174 -19.71 11.40 6.49
CA GLU A 174 -19.39 9.97 6.45
C GLU A 174 -18.00 9.70 5.85
N GLY A 175 -17.41 8.56 6.22
CA GLY A 175 -16.11 8.09 5.80
C GLY A 175 -15.71 6.85 6.59
N LEU A 176 -14.49 6.37 6.46
CA LEU A 176 -13.99 5.27 7.31
C LEU A 176 -13.74 5.72 8.75
N THR A 177 -13.30 6.97 8.93
CA THR A 177 -13.18 7.62 10.22
C THR A 177 -14.15 8.79 10.32
N ASN A 178 -14.65 9.05 11.52
CA ASN A 178 -15.65 10.09 11.80
C ASN A 178 -15.04 11.20 12.66
N GLU A 179 -13.92 11.79 12.21
CA GLU A 179 -13.39 12.98 12.87
C GLU A 179 -14.34 14.16 12.73
N SER A 180 -14.50 14.89 13.81
CA SER A 180 -15.36 16.07 13.86
C SER A 180 -14.78 17.23 13.08
N GLY A 181 -15.64 17.89 12.34
CA GLY A 181 -15.34 19.17 11.70
C GLY A 181 -15.23 19.07 10.18
N ALA A 182 -16.24 19.62 9.54
CA ALA A 182 -16.23 19.88 8.10
C ALA A 182 -16.91 21.23 7.83
N TRP A 183 -16.59 21.84 6.70
CA TRP A 183 -17.35 22.95 6.16
C TRP A 183 -17.39 22.86 4.65
N VAL A 184 -18.48 23.38 4.07
CA VAL A 184 -18.64 23.52 2.63
C VAL A 184 -19.26 24.88 2.30
N ARG A 185 -18.72 25.54 1.28
CA ARG A 185 -19.16 26.84 0.79
C ARG A 185 -19.49 26.77 -0.70
N ARG A 186 -20.58 27.39 -1.09
CA ARG A 186 -20.95 27.58 -2.50
C ARG A 186 -20.19 28.79 -3.06
N VAL A 187 -19.33 28.54 -4.06
CA VAL A 187 -18.58 29.57 -4.79
C VAL A 187 -19.39 30.12 -5.95
N SER A 188 -20.08 29.21 -6.67
CA SER A 188 -20.99 29.54 -7.77
C SER A 188 -22.16 28.56 -7.82
N ASP A 189 -22.99 28.66 -8.86
CA ASP A 189 -24.08 27.70 -9.06
C ASP A 189 -23.58 26.28 -9.35
N THR A 190 -22.34 26.16 -9.83
CA THR A 190 -21.70 24.88 -10.26
C THR A 190 -20.43 24.54 -9.51
N GLU A 191 -20.02 25.33 -8.52
CA GLU A 191 -18.79 25.09 -7.78
C GLU A 191 -19.01 25.25 -6.28
N VAL A 192 -18.50 24.27 -5.52
CA VAL A 192 -18.34 24.32 -4.07
C VAL A 192 -16.90 24.06 -3.69
N GLU A 193 -16.50 24.60 -2.55
CA GLU A 193 -15.23 24.31 -1.91
C GLU A 193 -15.44 24.00 -0.44
N GLY A 194 -14.50 23.31 0.17
CA GLY A 194 -14.63 22.97 1.57
C GLY A 194 -13.41 22.29 2.15
N MET A 195 -13.60 21.78 3.35
CA MET A 195 -12.59 21.05 4.11
C MET A 195 -13.26 20.03 5.01
N LYS A 196 -12.58 18.91 5.24
CA LYS A 196 -12.87 17.94 6.28
C LYS A 196 -11.64 17.66 7.11
N LEU A 197 -11.79 17.59 8.44
CA LEU A 197 -10.77 17.07 9.33
C LEU A 197 -10.79 15.54 9.29
N LEU A 198 -9.61 14.95 9.19
CA LEU A 198 -9.35 13.52 9.20
C LEU A 198 -8.22 13.21 10.18
N GLY A 199 -8.00 11.94 10.48
CA GLY A 199 -6.93 11.53 11.38
C GLY A 199 -7.36 10.52 12.41
N THR A 200 -6.62 10.44 13.52
CA THR A 200 -6.77 9.47 14.61
C THR A 200 -6.37 8.05 14.24
N PHE A 201 -5.50 7.90 13.23
CA PHE A 201 -5.03 6.60 12.79
C PHE A 201 -4.41 5.78 13.94
N CYS A 202 -4.92 4.60 14.14
CA CYS A 202 -4.55 3.55 15.09
C CYS A 202 -4.06 4.00 16.46
N TYR A 203 -2.84 4.50 16.57
CA TYR A 203 -2.12 4.67 17.84
C TYR A 203 -1.93 6.11 18.26
N ASN A 204 -2.14 7.07 17.38
CA ASN A 204 -2.02 8.49 17.72
C ASN A 204 -3.31 9.29 17.47
N PRO A 205 -4.19 9.42 18.48
CA PRO A 205 -5.43 10.17 18.32
C PRO A 205 -5.22 11.69 18.12
N GLN A 206 -3.97 12.18 18.19
CA GLN A 206 -3.62 13.56 17.91
C GLN A 206 -3.10 13.80 16.50
N ALA A 207 -2.94 12.74 15.70
CA ALA A 207 -2.50 12.83 14.30
C ALA A 207 -3.66 13.28 13.39
N VAL A 208 -4.12 14.52 13.57
CA VAL A 208 -5.24 15.12 12.83
C VAL A 208 -4.72 16.06 11.75
N PHE A 209 -5.32 16.00 10.57
CA PHE A 209 -4.97 16.83 9.42
C PHE A 209 -6.23 17.21 8.60
N PRO A 210 -6.24 18.39 7.94
CA PRO A 210 -7.32 18.77 7.05
C PRO A 210 -7.11 18.21 5.64
N VAL A 211 -8.20 17.84 4.96
CA VAL A 211 -8.25 17.71 3.51
C VAL A 211 -9.16 18.81 2.95
N TYR A 212 -8.64 19.64 2.09
CA TYR A 212 -9.39 20.67 1.37
C TYR A 212 -9.79 20.15 0.01
N PHE A 213 -10.95 20.61 -0.49
CA PHE A 213 -11.43 20.23 -1.80
C PHE A 213 -12.09 21.39 -2.52
N VAL A 214 -12.10 21.29 -3.86
CA VAL A 214 -12.95 22.06 -4.76
C VAL A 214 -13.69 21.06 -5.64
N MET A 215 -15.02 21.14 -5.70
CA MET A 215 -15.86 20.30 -6.54
C MET A 215 -16.63 21.13 -7.54
N ARG A 216 -16.60 20.75 -8.81
CA ARG A 216 -17.35 21.36 -9.93
C ARG A 216 -18.29 20.35 -10.55
N VAL A 217 -19.53 20.81 -10.86
CA VAL A 217 -20.50 20.04 -11.64
C VAL A 217 -20.63 20.66 -13.05
N SER A 218 -20.73 19.83 -14.07
CA SER A 218 -20.72 20.26 -15.48
C SER A 218 -21.99 20.98 -15.93
N LYS A 219 -23.10 20.79 -15.21
CA LYS A 219 -24.43 21.33 -15.54
C LYS A 219 -24.91 22.20 -14.41
N ARG A 220 -25.53 23.37 -14.76
CA ARG A 220 -26.18 24.22 -13.78
C ARG A 220 -27.40 23.48 -13.18
N PRO A 221 -27.48 23.34 -11.85
CA PRO A 221 -28.60 22.65 -11.20
C PRO A 221 -29.87 23.48 -11.27
N ALA A 222 -31.02 22.80 -11.29
CA ALA A 222 -32.34 23.43 -11.12
C ALA A 222 -32.56 23.90 -9.67
N ALA A 223 -31.99 23.16 -8.70
CA ALA A 223 -31.98 23.51 -7.29
C ALA A 223 -30.73 23.01 -6.60
N THR A 224 -30.31 23.67 -5.53
CA THR A 224 -29.17 23.27 -4.69
C THR A 224 -29.40 23.71 -3.25
N GLY A 225 -28.76 23.03 -2.32
CA GLY A 225 -28.82 23.38 -0.90
C GLY A 225 -27.86 22.54 -0.08
N PHE A 226 -27.92 22.74 1.23
CA PHE A 226 -27.11 22.05 2.19
C PHE A 226 -27.95 21.17 3.11
N TRP A 227 -27.34 20.20 3.74
CA TRP A 227 -27.96 19.51 4.88
C TRP A 227 -27.02 19.48 6.08
N LYS A 228 -27.62 19.26 7.23
CA LYS A 228 -26.90 18.99 8.49
C LYS A 228 -27.70 18.00 9.31
N LYS A 229 -27.02 16.99 9.86
CA LYS A 229 -27.59 16.12 10.87
C LYS A 229 -27.76 16.91 12.16
N GLN A 230 -28.93 16.84 12.76
CA GLN A 230 -29.20 17.55 14.01
C GLN A 230 -28.71 16.71 15.16
N PRO A 231 -27.76 17.20 15.99
CA PRO A 231 -27.36 16.48 17.18
C PRO A 231 -28.56 16.42 18.16
N PRO A 232 -28.64 15.35 18.98
CA PRO A 232 -29.63 15.27 20.04
C PRO A 232 -29.45 16.45 20.99
N LYS A 233 -30.56 17.08 21.39
CA LYS A 233 -30.51 18.20 22.35
C LYS A 233 -30.05 17.69 23.69
N GLN A 234 -28.96 18.22 24.21
CA GLN A 234 -28.41 17.89 25.51
C GLN A 234 -29.45 18.17 26.63
N GLY A 235 -29.69 17.20 27.52
CA GLY A 235 -30.59 17.32 28.67
C GLY A 235 -32.10 17.17 28.35
N VAL A 236 -32.47 16.83 27.15
CA VAL A 236 -33.80 16.37 26.79
C VAL A 236 -33.71 14.87 26.54
N GLU A 237 -34.34 14.05 27.37
CA GLU A 237 -34.66 12.69 27.01
C GLU A 237 -35.62 12.78 25.81
N ALA A 238 -35.05 12.90 24.64
CA ALA A 238 -35.82 12.84 23.45
C ALA A 238 -36.03 11.36 23.13
N GLU A 239 -37.22 11.00 22.80
CA GLU A 239 -37.58 9.85 21.97
C GLU A 239 -36.93 10.02 20.56
N TRP A 240 -35.71 10.56 20.53
CA TRP A 240 -34.92 10.78 19.33
C TRP A 240 -34.11 9.52 19.18
N ASP A 241 -34.47 8.74 18.21
CA ASP A 241 -33.62 7.68 17.74
C ASP A 241 -32.23 8.28 17.42
N LYS A 242 -31.25 7.95 18.23
CA LYS A 242 -29.87 8.42 18.04
C LYS A 242 -29.30 7.99 16.70
N ASP A 243 -29.81 6.88 16.15
CA ASP A 243 -29.37 6.27 14.92
C ASP A 243 -30.18 6.77 13.71
N ALA A 244 -31.41 7.26 13.91
CA ALA A 244 -32.25 7.79 12.84
C ALA A 244 -31.92 9.22 12.41
N GLY A 245 -30.93 9.88 13.00
CA GLY A 245 -30.45 11.23 12.77
C GLY A 245 -31.32 12.08 11.85
N ASN A 246 -32.09 13.03 12.42
CA ASN A 246 -32.92 13.91 11.63
C ASN A 246 -32.06 14.90 10.84
N TYR A 247 -31.89 14.65 9.57
CA TYR A 247 -31.24 15.59 8.64
C TYR A 247 -32.14 16.76 8.35
N LYS A 248 -31.65 17.97 8.55
CA LYS A 248 -32.34 19.19 8.18
C LYS A 248 -31.80 19.72 6.86
N LEU A 249 -32.71 19.94 5.90
CA LEU A 249 -32.40 20.55 4.61
C LEU A 249 -32.47 22.08 4.68
N TYR A 250 -31.45 22.72 4.09
CA TYR A 250 -31.33 24.19 4.01
C TYR A 250 -31.31 24.58 2.55
N THR A 251 -32.52 24.85 1.97
CA THR A 251 -32.69 25.10 0.54
C THR A 251 -32.41 26.55 0.12
N GLN A 252 -32.52 27.49 1.05
CA GLN A 252 -32.33 28.91 0.76
C GLN A 252 -31.45 29.62 1.80
N TYR A 253 -30.78 28.86 2.62
CA TYR A 253 -29.98 29.36 3.73
C TYR A 253 -28.52 29.52 3.35
N GLY A 254 -28.06 30.77 3.42
CA GLY A 254 -26.63 31.09 3.41
C GLY A 254 -25.85 30.66 2.17
N LYS A 255 -24.54 30.93 2.22
CA LYS A 255 -23.57 30.50 1.22
C LYS A 255 -22.73 29.31 1.67
N ASP A 256 -22.75 28.99 2.96
CA ASP A 256 -21.92 27.99 3.60
C ASP A 256 -22.62 27.28 4.77
N ILE A 257 -22.09 26.12 5.13
CA ILE A 257 -22.48 25.37 6.33
C ILE A 257 -21.26 24.69 6.93
N ALA A 258 -21.26 24.53 8.26
CA ALA A 258 -20.21 23.82 9.00
C ALA A 258 -20.84 22.89 10.04
N GLY A 259 -20.12 21.80 10.36
CA GLY A 259 -20.51 20.82 11.37
C GLY A 259 -19.84 19.48 11.15
N ASP A 260 -20.22 18.51 11.98
CA ASP A 260 -19.63 17.16 11.93
C ASP A 260 -20.23 16.35 10.78
N ASP A 261 -21.54 16.40 10.61
CA ASP A 261 -22.27 15.68 9.57
C ASP A 261 -23.04 16.69 8.72
N VAL A 262 -22.40 17.16 7.68
CA VAL A 262 -22.92 18.15 6.74
C VAL A 262 -22.70 17.70 5.30
N GLY A 263 -23.45 18.29 4.38
CA GLY A 263 -23.25 18.05 2.97
C GLY A 263 -23.97 19.05 2.09
N VAL A 264 -23.80 18.90 0.79
CA VAL A 264 -24.41 19.71 -0.27
C VAL A 264 -25.03 18.81 -1.33
N TRP A 265 -26.17 19.27 -1.87
CA TRP A 265 -26.85 18.59 -2.95
C TRP A 265 -27.10 19.51 -4.13
N PHE A 266 -27.10 18.92 -5.34
CA PHE A 266 -27.45 19.55 -6.61
C PHE A 266 -28.53 18.72 -7.27
N SER A 267 -29.65 19.35 -7.68
CA SER A 267 -30.77 18.67 -8.32
C SER A 267 -30.93 19.15 -9.77
N TYR A 268 -31.32 18.24 -10.64
CA TYR A 268 -31.43 18.44 -12.07
C TYR A 268 -32.72 17.84 -12.62
N ASP A 269 -33.28 18.46 -13.67
CA ASP A 269 -34.24 17.82 -14.54
C ASP A 269 -33.48 17.12 -15.67
N MET A 270 -33.55 15.78 -15.69
CA MET A 270 -32.76 14.94 -16.57
C MET A 270 -33.59 14.37 -17.72
N GLN A 271 -33.01 14.38 -18.92
CA GLN A 271 -33.49 13.61 -20.06
C GLN A 271 -32.90 12.20 -20.06
N PRO A 272 -33.52 11.19 -20.72
CA PRO A 272 -32.96 9.83 -20.77
C PRO A 272 -31.56 9.82 -21.37
N GLY A 273 -30.60 9.26 -20.63
CA GLY A 273 -29.18 9.16 -21.05
C GLY A 273 -28.36 10.45 -20.90
N GLU A 274 -28.96 11.51 -20.33
CA GLU A 274 -28.22 12.75 -20.07
C GLU A 274 -27.17 12.54 -18.97
N GLN A 275 -26.04 13.24 -19.10
CA GLN A 275 -24.88 13.09 -18.23
C GLN A 275 -24.64 14.34 -17.41
N VAL A 276 -24.19 14.10 -16.16
CA VAL A 276 -23.56 15.14 -15.32
C VAL A 276 -22.15 14.65 -15.00
N GLU A 277 -21.16 15.48 -15.29
CA GLU A 277 -19.79 15.26 -14.83
C GLU A 277 -19.56 16.00 -13.52
N VAL A 278 -18.79 15.35 -12.62
CA VAL A 278 -18.26 15.94 -11.40
C VAL A 278 -16.75 15.90 -11.49
N ARG A 279 -16.12 17.00 -11.11
CA ARG A 279 -14.66 17.10 -11.03
C ARG A 279 -14.26 17.61 -9.67
N MET A 280 -13.34 16.92 -9.01
CA MET A 280 -12.85 17.31 -7.69
C MET A 280 -11.34 17.42 -7.69
N GLY A 281 -10.83 18.54 -7.16
CA GLY A 281 -9.43 18.69 -6.79
C GLY A 281 -9.30 18.65 -5.28
N VAL A 282 -8.22 18.05 -4.78
CA VAL A 282 -7.91 18.01 -3.33
C VAL A 282 -6.55 18.62 -3.04
N SER A 283 -6.36 19.06 -1.81
CA SER A 283 -5.11 19.56 -1.27
C SER A 283 -5.09 19.39 0.24
N PHE A 284 -3.90 19.21 0.81
CA PHE A 284 -3.69 19.23 2.27
C PHE A 284 -3.21 20.61 2.78
N VAL A 285 -3.19 21.61 1.88
CA VAL A 285 -2.74 22.99 2.17
C VAL A 285 -3.92 23.95 2.26
N SER A 286 -4.72 24.04 1.17
CA SER A 286 -5.85 24.99 1.11
C SER A 286 -6.85 24.66 0.00
N ALA A 287 -8.03 25.25 0.04
CA ALA A 287 -9.02 25.16 -1.04
C ALA A 287 -8.53 25.86 -2.31
N GLU A 288 -7.74 26.90 -2.19
CA GLU A 288 -7.09 27.58 -3.31
C GLU A 288 -6.12 26.64 -4.04
N ASN A 289 -5.34 25.86 -3.31
CA ASN A 289 -4.45 24.85 -3.90
C ASN A 289 -5.22 23.68 -4.51
N ALA A 290 -6.33 23.23 -3.89
CA ALA A 290 -7.22 22.24 -4.48
C ALA A 290 -7.77 22.70 -5.84
N ARG A 291 -8.12 24.01 -5.96
CA ARG A 291 -8.54 24.63 -7.23
C ARG A 291 -7.39 24.68 -8.22
N LEU A 292 -6.20 25.08 -7.79
CA LEU A 292 -5.01 25.13 -8.63
C LEU A 292 -4.68 23.73 -9.19
N ASN A 293 -4.75 22.68 -8.36
CA ASN A 293 -4.56 21.30 -8.80
C ASN A 293 -5.61 20.92 -9.86
N LEU A 294 -6.88 21.25 -9.63
CA LEU A 294 -7.96 20.94 -10.56
C LEU A 294 -7.78 21.62 -11.92
N GLU A 295 -7.38 22.88 -11.90
CA GLU A 295 -7.13 23.66 -13.13
C GLU A 295 -5.92 23.15 -13.89
N ALA A 296 -4.80 22.91 -13.20
CA ALA A 296 -3.58 22.43 -13.82
C ALA A 296 -3.73 21.05 -14.47
N GLU A 297 -4.47 20.14 -13.83
CA GLU A 297 -4.55 18.75 -14.28
C GLU A 297 -5.72 18.48 -15.24
N GLN A 298 -6.81 19.28 -15.19
CA GLN A 298 -8.03 18.97 -15.93
C GLN A 298 -8.57 20.06 -16.87
N GLN A 299 -8.02 21.29 -16.84
CA GLN A 299 -8.53 22.36 -17.68
C GLN A 299 -8.47 21.98 -19.18
N GLY A 300 -9.62 22.11 -19.86
CA GLY A 300 -9.72 21.83 -21.29
C GLY A 300 -9.71 20.35 -21.68
N ARG A 301 -9.73 19.43 -20.72
CA ARG A 301 -9.72 17.98 -20.95
C ARG A 301 -11.11 17.38 -20.74
N SER A 302 -11.51 16.48 -21.64
CA SER A 302 -12.71 15.66 -21.46
C SER A 302 -12.47 14.54 -20.46
N PHE A 303 -13.54 13.93 -19.95
CA PHE A 303 -13.46 12.72 -19.13
C PHE A 303 -12.64 11.61 -19.83
N ASP A 304 -12.90 11.40 -21.12
CA ASP A 304 -12.21 10.34 -21.87
C ASP A 304 -10.72 10.64 -22.11
N ASP A 305 -10.32 11.92 -22.23
CA ASP A 305 -8.92 12.33 -22.29
C ASP A 305 -8.19 12.04 -20.97
N ILE A 306 -8.83 12.32 -19.84
CA ILE A 306 -8.28 12.05 -18.50
C ILE A 306 -8.12 10.54 -18.30
N ARG A 307 -9.17 9.76 -18.59
CA ARG A 307 -9.13 8.31 -18.52
C ARG A 307 -8.03 7.70 -19.39
N ALA A 308 -7.91 8.17 -20.65
CA ALA A 308 -6.89 7.70 -21.56
C ALA A 308 -5.48 8.05 -21.06
N ALA A 309 -5.31 9.21 -20.44
CA ALA A 309 -4.02 9.61 -19.85
C ALA A 309 -3.66 8.76 -18.63
N ALA A 310 -4.60 8.52 -17.71
CA ALA A 310 -4.37 7.64 -16.56
C ALA A 310 -3.92 6.24 -17.01
N ARG A 311 -4.60 5.67 -18.03
CA ARG A 311 -4.20 4.38 -18.59
C ARG A 311 -2.80 4.41 -19.21
N ARG A 312 -2.41 5.48 -19.92
CA ARG A 312 -1.04 5.61 -20.46
C ARG A 312 0.00 5.64 -19.36
N THR A 313 -0.22 6.45 -18.33
CA THR A 313 0.69 6.54 -17.17
C THR A 313 0.89 5.17 -16.52
N TRP A 314 -0.19 4.40 -16.33
CA TRP A 314 -0.07 3.04 -15.81
C TRP A 314 0.69 2.09 -16.75
N ASN A 315 0.46 2.17 -18.06
CA ASN A 315 1.21 1.34 -19.02
C ASN A 315 2.69 1.68 -19.03
N ASP A 316 3.04 2.97 -18.92
CA ASP A 316 4.44 3.42 -18.90
C ASP A 316 5.14 2.90 -17.64
N ASP A 317 4.52 2.98 -16.49
CA ASP A 317 5.09 2.51 -15.23
C ASP A 317 5.16 0.98 -15.15
N LEU A 318 4.06 0.28 -15.39
CA LEU A 318 4.02 -1.18 -15.38
C LEU A 318 4.92 -1.78 -16.46
N GLY A 319 5.07 -1.09 -17.59
CA GLY A 319 5.90 -1.48 -18.72
C GLY A 319 7.41 -1.44 -18.44
N ARG A 320 7.85 -0.87 -17.31
CA ARG A 320 9.26 -0.95 -16.88
C ARG A 320 9.67 -2.39 -16.54
N ILE A 321 8.72 -3.26 -16.18
CA ILE A 321 8.97 -4.70 -16.07
C ILE A 321 8.09 -5.43 -17.08
N ARG A 322 8.71 -6.18 -18.00
CA ARG A 322 8.02 -6.98 -18.98
C ARG A 322 8.29 -8.45 -18.74
N VAL A 323 7.25 -9.28 -18.76
CA VAL A 323 7.34 -10.72 -18.55
C VAL A 323 6.87 -11.47 -19.78
N GLU A 324 7.61 -12.54 -20.15
CA GLU A 324 7.28 -13.45 -21.24
C GLU A 324 7.15 -14.87 -20.69
N GLY A 325 6.28 -15.69 -21.29
CA GLY A 325 5.94 -17.01 -20.75
C GLY A 325 5.01 -16.93 -19.54
N GLY A 326 4.94 -18.02 -18.77
CA GLY A 326 3.98 -18.17 -17.68
C GLY A 326 2.52 -18.27 -18.14
N THR A 327 1.60 -18.47 -17.21
CA THR A 327 0.15 -18.51 -17.47
C THR A 327 -0.46 -17.10 -17.43
N GLU A 328 -1.67 -16.95 -18.00
CA GLU A 328 -2.44 -15.70 -17.88
C GLU A 328 -2.71 -15.33 -16.41
N ALA A 329 -3.03 -16.30 -15.56
CA ALA A 329 -3.22 -16.10 -14.13
C ALA A 329 -1.96 -15.54 -13.45
N GLN A 330 -0.79 -16.10 -13.77
CA GLN A 330 0.48 -15.62 -13.24
C GLN A 330 0.79 -14.18 -13.69
N LYS A 331 0.51 -13.85 -14.96
CA LYS A 331 0.67 -12.46 -15.45
C LYS A 331 -0.27 -11.49 -14.75
N LYS A 332 -1.54 -11.88 -14.52
CA LYS A 332 -2.49 -11.07 -13.76
C LYS A 332 -2.01 -10.83 -12.33
N VAL A 333 -1.61 -11.87 -11.61
CA VAL A 333 -1.05 -11.74 -10.26
C VAL A 333 0.16 -10.82 -10.25
N PHE A 334 1.10 -11.02 -11.18
CA PHE A 334 2.32 -10.22 -11.28
C PHE A 334 2.05 -8.73 -11.51
N TYR A 335 1.27 -8.42 -12.56
CA TYR A 335 1.00 -7.01 -12.89
C TYR A 335 0.05 -6.34 -11.91
N THR A 336 -0.86 -7.09 -11.27
CA THR A 336 -1.68 -6.55 -10.18
C THR A 336 -0.83 -6.28 -8.94
N GLY A 337 0.11 -7.17 -8.59
CA GLY A 337 1.07 -6.92 -7.52
C GLY A 337 1.93 -5.68 -7.81
N LEU A 338 2.44 -5.53 -9.03
CA LEU A 338 3.20 -4.33 -9.42
C LEU A 338 2.33 -3.05 -9.39
N TYR A 339 1.06 -3.15 -9.76
CA TYR A 339 0.09 -2.06 -9.66
C TYR A 339 -0.13 -1.64 -8.20
N HIS A 340 -0.37 -2.59 -7.28
CA HIS A 340 -0.53 -2.30 -5.86
C HIS A 340 0.73 -1.66 -5.26
N ALA A 341 1.91 -2.15 -5.61
CA ALA A 341 3.20 -1.63 -5.16
C ALA A 341 3.49 -0.16 -5.59
N LEU A 342 2.71 0.37 -6.53
CA LEU A 342 2.83 1.74 -7.03
C LEU A 342 1.69 2.66 -6.58
N ILE A 343 0.76 2.19 -5.75
CA ILE A 343 -0.31 3.05 -5.20
C ILE A 343 0.27 3.96 -4.12
N HIS A 344 1.05 3.40 -3.19
CA HIS A 344 1.70 4.13 -2.10
C HIS A 344 3.23 4.01 -2.18
N PRO A 345 3.98 4.93 -1.50
CA PRO A 345 3.61 6.22 -0.91
C PRO A 345 2.99 7.20 -1.91
N ASN A 346 2.21 8.17 -1.42
CA ASN A 346 1.53 9.16 -2.27
C ASN A 346 2.30 10.48 -2.33
N VAL A 347 2.15 11.21 -3.43
CA VAL A 347 2.57 12.61 -3.51
C VAL A 347 1.70 13.44 -2.58
N LEU A 348 2.33 14.25 -1.72
CA LEU A 348 1.67 15.19 -0.80
C LEU A 348 1.65 16.62 -1.34
N SER A 349 2.67 16.99 -2.10
CA SER A 349 2.80 18.35 -2.62
C SER A 349 1.79 18.65 -3.73
N ASP A 350 1.23 19.85 -3.69
CA ASP A 350 0.38 20.41 -4.75
C ASP A 350 1.18 20.73 -6.02
N VAL A 351 0.51 21.10 -7.12
CA VAL A 351 1.17 21.39 -8.40
C VAL A 351 2.13 22.59 -8.33
N ASN A 352 1.95 23.49 -7.36
CA ASN A 352 2.87 24.59 -7.07
C ASN A 352 4.03 24.21 -6.15
N GLY A 353 4.10 22.93 -5.72
CA GLY A 353 5.10 22.38 -4.82
C GLY A 353 4.80 22.58 -3.33
N GLU A 354 3.74 23.27 -2.97
CA GLU A 354 3.38 23.49 -1.56
C GLU A 354 2.88 22.21 -0.87
N TYR A 355 3.24 22.07 0.42
CA TYR A 355 2.84 20.95 1.28
C TYR A 355 2.85 21.34 2.76
N PRO A 356 2.06 20.68 3.63
CA PRO A 356 2.13 20.87 5.07
C PRO A 356 3.42 20.25 5.65
N ALA A 357 4.19 21.01 6.41
CA ALA A 357 5.40 20.54 7.05
C ALA A 357 5.08 19.54 8.18
N MET A 358 6.03 18.62 8.44
CA MET A 358 5.89 17.56 9.43
C MET A 358 5.66 18.12 10.84
N GLU A 359 4.60 17.67 11.53
CA GLU A 359 4.21 18.05 12.88
C GLU A 359 4.14 19.58 13.10
N SER A 360 3.76 20.32 12.06
CA SER A 360 3.76 21.78 12.04
C SER A 360 2.52 22.32 11.32
N ALA A 361 2.20 23.59 11.57
CA ALA A 361 1.23 24.35 10.80
C ALA A 361 1.87 25.12 9.62
N GLU A 362 3.18 25.02 9.45
CA GLU A 362 3.89 25.70 8.36
C GLU A 362 3.58 25.04 7.01
N ILE A 363 3.43 25.87 5.99
CA ILE A 363 3.38 25.41 4.60
C ILE A 363 4.77 25.64 4.00
N ARG A 364 5.31 24.64 3.34
CA ARG A 364 6.61 24.67 2.68
C ARG A 364 6.48 24.32 1.21
N THR A 365 7.53 24.58 0.46
CA THR A 365 7.61 24.26 -0.98
C THR A 365 8.72 23.25 -1.21
N ALA A 366 8.41 22.16 -1.91
CA ALA A 366 9.36 21.13 -2.28
C ALA A 366 10.02 21.42 -3.62
N GLU A 367 11.29 21.05 -3.77
CA GLU A 367 11.93 20.84 -5.06
C GLU A 367 11.62 19.42 -5.54
N GLY A 368 10.71 19.26 -6.49
CA GLY A 368 10.16 17.96 -6.89
C GLY A 368 8.96 17.54 -6.03
N ASN A 369 8.72 16.25 -5.90
CA ASN A 369 7.59 15.75 -5.13
C ASN A 369 7.95 15.55 -3.65
N ARG A 370 7.07 16.01 -2.77
CA ARG A 370 7.03 15.58 -1.37
C ARG A 370 6.09 14.39 -1.24
N TYR A 371 6.57 13.32 -0.62
CA TYR A 371 5.79 12.10 -0.40
C TYR A 371 5.25 11.99 1.03
N THR A 372 4.18 11.20 1.18
CA THR A 372 3.47 10.86 2.41
C THR A 372 2.95 9.43 2.34
N VAL A 373 2.29 8.96 3.39
CA VAL A 373 1.81 7.58 3.55
C VAL A 373 2.99 6.62 3.58
N PHE A 374 3.85 6.85 4.58
CA PHE A 374 5.00 6.00 4.82
C PHE A 374 4.69 4.94 5.88
N SER A 375 4.18 3.79 5.46
CA SER A 375 4.04 2.57 6.27
C SER A 375 5.38 1.83 6.33
N LEU A 376 6.38 2.44 7.00
CA LEU A 376 7.76 1.98 6.83
C LEU A 376 8.07 0.65 7.52
N TRP A 377 7.35 0.27 8.59
CA TRP A 377 7.53 -1.03 9.22
C TRP A 377 7.29 -2.19 8.23
N ASP A 378 6.36 -1.98 7.30
CA ASP A 378 6.00 -2.93 6.27
C ASP A 378 6.93 -2.79 5.06
N THR A 379 7.00 -1.59 4.50
CA THR A 379 7.59 -1.32 3.18
C THR A 379 9.11 -1.38 3.15
N TYR A 380 9.81 -1.23 4.29
CA TYR A 380 11.27 -1.31 4.35
C TYR A 380 11.82 -2.70 3.97
N ARG A 381 10.97 -3.74 4.02
CA ARG A 381 11.36 -5.14 3.82
C ARG A 381 11.59 -5.50 2.37
N ASN A 382 10.87 -4.85 1.44
CA ASN A 382 10.96 -5.17 0.01
C ASN A 382 10.46 -4.07 -0.95
N LEU A 383 9.42 -3.30 -0.61
CA LEU A 383 8.85 -2.29 -1.52
C LEU A 383 9.90 -1.24 -1.91
N HIS A 384 10.60 -0.65 -0.95
CA HIS A 384 11.63 0.34 -1.21
C HIS A 384 12.79 -0.22 -2.04
N GLN A 385 13.10 -1.51 -1.91
CA GLN A 385 14.08 -2.19 -2.74
C GLN A 385 13.60 -2.39 -4.18
N LEU A 386 12.30 -2.65 -4.37
CA LEU A 386 11.67 -2.70 -5.69
C LEU A 386 11.73 -1.31 -6.37
N LEU A 387 11.37 -0.27 -5.61
CA LEU A 387 11.46 1.12 -6.10
C LEU A 387 12.92 1.50 -6.43
N THR A 388 13.87 1.14 -5.58
CA THR A 388 15.31 1.36 -5.83
C THR A 388 15.76 0.72 -7.15
N LEU A 389 15.30 -0.48 -7.45
CA LEU A 389 15.69 -1.20 -8.68
C LEU A 389 15.01 -0.64 -9.93
N VAL A 390 13.71 -0.33 -9.86
CA VAL A 390 12.88 -0.07 -11.04
C VAL A 390 12.50 1.41 -11.19
N TYR A 391 12.35 2.15 -10.08
CA TYR A 391 11.89 3.54 -10.03
C TYR A 391 12.83 4.40 -9.16
N PRO A 392 14.15 4.41 -9.46
CA PRO A 392 15.16 5.06 -8.61
C PRO A 392 14.92 6.54 -8.38
N GLU A 393 14.33 7.24 -9.35
CA GLU A 393 13.96 8.65 -9.26
C GLU A 393 12.94 8.90 -8.14
N ARG A 394 11.91 8.02 -8.03
CA ARG A 394 10.87 8.11 -6.98
C ARG A 394 11.44 7.74 -5.62
N GLN A 395 12.26 6.68 -5.57
CA GLN A 395 12.91 6.27 -4.31
C GLN A 395 13.77 7.40 -3.74
N LEU A 396 14.53 8.11 -4.58
CA LEU A 396 15.31 9.26 -4.14
C LEU A 396 14.44 10.43 -3.63
N GLU A 397 13.32 10.72 -4.28
CA GLU A 397 12.36 11.73 -3.80
C GLU A 397 11.75 11.32 -2.45
N MET A 398 11.44 10.05 -2.25
CA MET A 398 10.94 9.51 -0.96
C MET A 398 11.99 9.65 0.15
N VAL A 399 13.26 9.31 -0.13
CA VAL A 399 14.35 9.50 0.84
C VAL A 399 14.55 10.99 1.16
N ARG A 400 14.52 11.87 0.15
CA ARG A 400 14.57 13.34 0.36
C ARG A 400 13.39 13.82 1.22
N SER A 401 12.20 13.23 1.05
CA SER A 401 11.02 13.52 1.87
C SER A 401 11.26 13.14 3.33
N MET A 402 11.81 11.95 3.59
CA MET A 402 12.14 11.50 4.96
C MET A 402 13.19 12.41 5.63
N VAL A 403 14.26 12.79 4.90
CA VAL A 403 15.27 13.72 5.40
C VAL A 403 14.68 15.13 5.61
N GLY A 404 13.74 15.55 4.75
CA GLY A 404 12.97 16.78 4.92
C GLY A 404 12.17 16.78 6.23
N MET A 405 11.48 15.67 6.55
CA MET A 405 10.75 15.49 7.81
C MET A 405 11.65 15.64 9.02
N TYR A 406 12.86 15.05 8.99
CA TYR A 406 13.84 15.26 10.05
C TYR A 406 14.19 16.73 10.27
N ARG A 407 14.37 17.51 9.20
CA ARG A 407 14.67 18.94 9.28
C ARG A 407 13.50 19.78 9.80
N GLU A 408 12.28 19.29 9.64
CA GLU A 408 11.04 19.98 10.02
C GLU A 408 10.71 19.77 11.50
N TRP A 409 10.79 18.54 12.03
CA TRP A 409 10.40 18.22 13.41
C TRP A 409 11.46 17.50 14.24
N GLY A 410 12.58 17.16 13.63
CA GLY A 410 13.75 16.63 14.34
C GLY A 410 13.86 15.12 14.43
N TRP A 411 12.99 14.34 13.76
CA TRP A 411 13.05 12.87 13.70
C TRP A 411 12.74 12.39 12.27
N LEU A 412 13.25 11.20 11.91
CA LEU A 412 12.81 10.50 10.72
C LEU A 412 11.42 9.89 10.95
N PRO A 413 10.62 9.65 9.89
CA PRO A 413 9.30 9.05 10.05
C PRO A 413 9.37 7.56 10.38
N LYS A 414 8.30 7.04 11.01
CA LYS A 414 8.03 5.62 11.23
C LYS A 414 6.79 5.19 10.44
N TRP A 415 5.66 5.81 10.75
CA TRP A 415 4.39 5.62 10.06
C TRP A 415 3.72 6.98 9.85
N GLU A 416 4.24 7.72 8.89
CA GLU A 416 3.82 9.10 8.63
C GLU A 416 2.58 9.14 7.72
N LEU A 417 1.63 10.01 8.07
CA LEU A 417 0.39 10.22 7.34
C LEU A 417 0.08 11.73 7.24
N TYR A 418 0.20 12.27 6.03
CA TYR A 418 -0.11 13.67 5.67
C TYR A 418 0.51 14.73 6.61
N GLY A 419 1.80 14.57 6.90
CA GLY A 419 2.56 15.48 7.77
C GLY A 419 2.38 15.21 9.27
N ARG A 420 1.82 14.07 9.64
CA ARG A 420 1.67 13.63 11.03
C ARG A 420 2.32 12.28 11.26
N GLU A 421 3.04 12.13 12.37
CA GLU A 421 3.57 10.85 12.79
C GLU A 421 2.53 10.09 13.63
N THR A 422 2.10 8.94 13.17
CA THR A 422 1.11 8.15 13.89
C THR A 422 1.71 7.27 14.97
N PHE A 423 3.03 7.00 14.91
CA PHE A 423 3.76 6.05 15.76
C PHE A 423 3.23 4.61 15.68
N THR A 424 2.51 4.31 14.63
CA THR A 424 2.02 2.96 14.37
C THR A 424 3.19 2.02 14.11
N MET A 425 3.08 0.79 14.57
CA MET A 425 4.03 -0.31 14.43
C MET A 425 5.40 -0.08 15.11
N GLU A 426 6.35 -0.97 14.85
CA GLU A 426 7.55 -1.16 15.64
C GLU A 426 8.80 -0.56 14.98
N GLY A 427 9.86 -0.45 15.75
CA GLY A 427 11.20 -0.23 15.25
C GLY A 427 11.56 1.19 14.85
N ASP A 428 12.56 1.28 13.98
CA ASP A 428 13.15 2.51 13.43
C ASP A 428 13.39 2.31 11.92
N PRO A 429 12.31 2.06 11.15
CA PRO A 429 12.38 1.49 9.80
C PRO A 429 12.92 2.44 8.73
N SER A 430 12.94 3.75 8.96
CA SER A 430 13.60 4.71 8.05
C SER A 430 15.08 4.41 7.86
N ILE A 431 15.75 3.88 8.89
CA ILE A 431 17.19 3.59 8.83
C ILE A 431 17.49 2.56 7.73
N PRO A 432 16.94 1.34 7.75
CA PRO A 432 17.23 0.38 6.70
C PRO A 432 16.81 0.86 5.30
N VAL A 433 15.74 1.65 5.14
CA VAL A 433 15.35 2.23 3.84
C VAL A 433 16.41 3.16 3.28
N ILE A 434 16.87 4.12 4.08
CA ILE A 434 17.88 5.12 3.65
C ILE A 434 19.22 4.42 3.38
N VAL A 435 19.62 3.52 4.26
CA VAL A 435 20.86 2.76 4.11
C VAL A 435 20.83 1.87 2.88
N ASP A 436 19.74 1.13 2.65
CA ASP A 436 19.59 0.26 1.49
C ASP A 436 19.73 1.06 0.17
N THR A 437 19.04 2.21 0.11
CA THR A 437 19.10 3.13 -1.03
C THR A 437 20.52 3.59 -1.32
N TRP A 438 21.26 4.01 -0.29
CA TRP A 438 22.66 4.42 -0.40
C TRP A 438 23.61 3.28 -0.81
N MET A 439 23.48 2.14 -0.17
CA MET A 439 24.34 0.97 -0.42
C MET A 439 24.15 0.38 -1.82
N LYS A 440 22.97 0.58 -2.42
CA LYS A 440 22.63 0.25 -3.81
C LYS A 440 23.03 1.32 -4.83
N GLY A 441 23.70 2.40 -4.38
CA GLY A 441 24.35 3.38 -5.24
C GLY A 441 23.52 4.65 -5.53
N LEU A 442 22.32 4.78 -5.03
CA LEU A 442 21.49 5.98 -5.14
C LEU A 442 21.89 7.00 -4.05
N ARG A 443 22.62 8.05 -4.43
CA ARG A 443 23.31 8.93 -3.47
C ARG A 443 22.91 10.41 -3.58
N ASP A 444 21.93 10.74 -4.40
CA ASP A 444 21.52 12.12 -4.66
C ASP A 444 20.53 12.62 -3.58
N PHE A 445 21.01 12.68 -2.33
CA PHE A 445 20.33 13.27 -1.18
C PHE A 445 21.34 13.70 -0.11
N ASP A 446 20.92 14.52 0.86
CA ASP A 446 21.78 15.01 1.94
C ASP A 446 22.11 13.88 2.95
N MET A 447 23.23 13.22 2.72
CA MET A 447 23.70 12.12 3.56
C MET A 447 24.15 12.58 4.96
N ASP A 448 24.68 13.79 5.09
CA ASP A 448 25.11 14.29 6.41
C ASP A 448 23.90 14.47 7.35
N ALA A 449 22.84 15.10 6.85
CA ALA A 449 21.60 15.23 7.59
C ALA A 449 20.92 13.86 7.85
N ALA A 450 20.92 12.97 6.86
CA ALA A 450 20.38 11.61 7.00
C ALA A 450 21.14 10.81 8.06
N TYR A 451 22.49 10.86 8.05
CA TYR A 451 23.32 10.18 9.03
C TYR A 451 23.12 10.72 10.44
N GLU A 452 23.07 12.05 10.59
CA GLU A 452 22.79 12.70 11.87
C GLU A 452 21.42 12.25 12.43
N ALA A 453 20.40 12.23 11.61
CA ALA A 453 19.04 11.81 11.97
C ALA A 453 19.00 10.35 12.44
N MET A 454 19.58 9.42 11.68
CA MET A 454 19.66 8.00 12.01
C MET A 454 20.46 7.77 13.30
N ARG A 455 21.60 8.41 13.42
CA ARG A 455 22.44 8.34 14.64
C ARG A 455 21.71 8.88 15.85
N LYS A 456 20.98 9.98 15.70
CA LYS A 456 20.17 10.60 16.76
C LYS A 456 19.14 9.61 17.32
N SER A 457 18.33 8.97 16.49
CA SER A 457 17.35 7.98 16.96
C SER A 457 18.01 6.76 17.59
N ALA A 458 19.17 6.33 17.09
CA ALA A 458 19.90 5.17 17.62
C ALA A 458 20.70 5.46 18.90
N THR A 459 20.87 6.73 19.35
CA THR A 459 21.75 7.07 20.46
C THR A 459 21.18 8.04 21.51
N THR A 460 20.08 8.73 21.20
CA THR A 460 19.47 9.68 22.16
C THR A 460 18.81 8.92 23.31
N PRO A 461 19.27 9.09 24.58
CA PRO A 461 18.69 8.38 25.70
C PRO A 461 17.36 8.99 26.17
N GLY A 462 16.59 8.18 26.90
CA GLY A 462 15.39 8.60 27.63
C GLY A 462 14.13 8.72 26.80
N ALA A 463 13.03 9.02 27.47
CA ALA A 463 11.69 9.14 26.90
C ALA A 463 11.51 10.28 25.86
N ARG A 464 12.52 11.09 25.63
CA ARG A 464 12.55 12.09 24.56
C ARG A 464 12.83 11.47 23.19
N ASN A 465 13.37 10.26 23.16
CA ASN A 465 13.53 9.53 21.92
C ASN A 465 12.17 8.96 21.49
N ARG A 466 11.53 9.63 20.55
CA ARG A 466 10.20 9.26 20.10
C ARG A 466 10.21 8.03 19.18
N MET A 467 11.34 7.77 18.51
CA MET A 467 11.48 6.63 17.60
C MET A 467 11.78 5.33 18.34
N ARG A 468 12.58 5.42 19.42
CA ARG A 468 12.98 4.28 20.26
C ARG A 468 12.69 4.62 21.74
N PRO A 469 11.41 4.58 22.18
CA PRO A 469 11.03 5.04 23.52
C PRO A 469 11.61 4.17 24.66
N ASP A 470 12.03 2.97 24.36
CA ASP A 470 12.65 1.96 25.23
C ASP A 470 14.15 1.77 24.99
N ILE A 471 14.81 2.80 24.45
CA ILE A 471 16.23 2.77 24.09
C ILE A 471 17.18 2.58 25.29
N ASP A 472 16.83 3.08 26.47
CA ASP A 472 17.74 3.02 27.63
C ASP A 472 18.09 1.58 28.02
N PRO A 473 17.15 0.66 28.30
CA PRO A 473 17.50 -0.73 28.56
C PRO A 473 18.10 -1.44 27.33
N TYR A 474 17.69 -1.07 26.10
CA TYR A 474 18.30 -1.59 24.90
C TYR A 474 19.81 -1.28 24.84
N ILE A 475 20.21 -0.06 25.17
CA ILE A 475 21.63 0.34 25.22
C ILE A 475 22.35 -0.32 26.40
N GLU A 476 21.75 -0.29 27.58
CA GLU A 476 22.38 -0.71 28.83
C GLU A 476 22.51 -2.24 28.93
N LYS A 477 21.45 -2.97 28.57
CA LYS A 477 21.34 -4.42 28.76
C LYS A 477 21.51 -5.23 27.48
N GLY A 478 21.40 -4.58 26.31
CA GLY A 478 21.38 -5.22 25.01
C GLY A 478 20.03 -5.88 24.67
N TYR A 479 18.97 -5.61 25.46
CA TYR A 479 17.60 -6.07 25.21
C TYR A 479 16.60 -5.14 25.90
N VAL A 480 15.32 -5.19 25.48
CA VAL A 480 14.21 -4.49 26.11
C VAL A 480 13.48 -5.47 27.04
N PRO A 481 13.39 -5.20 28.36
CA PRO A 481 12.63 -6.05 29.26
C PRO A 481 11.14 -5.81 29.16
N LEU A 482 10.35 -6.85 29.47
CA LEU A 482 8.88 -6.78 29.56
C LEU A 482 8.40 -5.60 30.40
N CYS A 483 7.35 -4.94 29.96
CA CYS A 483 6.69 -3.81 30.64
C CYS A 483 7.64 -2.67 30.98
N PHE A 484 8.68 -2.44 30.20
CA PHE A 484 9.50 -1.25 30.36
C PHE A 484 8.73 0.00 29.94
N TYR A 485 8.10 -0.08 28.76
CA TYR A 485 7.31 1.01 28.18
C TYR A 485 5.81 0.77 28.33
N ALA A 486 5.34 -0.45 28.04
CA ALA A 486 3.94 -0.83 28.16
C ALA A 486 3.46 -0.84 29.62
N ARG A 487 2.17 -0.54 29.82
CA ARG A 487 1.54 -0.53 31.15
C ARG A 487 1.34 -1.93 31.73
N ASP A 488 1.06 -2.89 30.85
CA ASP A 488 0.80 -4.28 31.21
C ASP A 488 1.31 -5.24 30.13
N LEU A 489 1.16 -6.53 30.38
CA LEU A 489 1.65 -7.57 29.48
C LEU A 489 0.88 -7.66 28.15
N SER A 490 -0.35 -7.20 28.11
CA SER A 490 -1.19 -7.30 26.90
C SER A 490 -0.78 -6.30 25.79
N GLY A 491 -0.14 -5.21 26.17
CA GLY A 491 0.38 -4.19 25.23
C GLY A 491 1.91 -4.20 25.12
N ASP A 492 2.57 -5.29 25.57
CA ASP A 492 4.02 -5.36 25.55
C ASP A 492 4.57 -5.99 24.26
N ASN A 493 5.37 -5.23 23.51
CA ASN A 493 6.01 -5.63 22.27
C ASN A 493 7.54 -5.63 22.38
N SER A 494 8.09 -5.82 23.57
CA SER A 494 9.51 -5.61 23.87
C SER A 494 10.47 -6.42 23.01
N VAL A 495 10.15 -7.65 22.65
CA VAL A 495 10.98 -8.50 21.77
C VAL A 495 10.92 -7.97 20.34
N SER A 496 9.72 -7.68 19.84
CA SER A 496 9.52 -7.13 18.48
C SER A 496 10.25 -5.82 18.30
N HIS A 497 10.11 -4.87 19.23
CA HIS A 497 10.87 -3.60 19.24
C HIS A 497 12.38 -3.83 19.12
N ALA A 498 12.93 -4.69 19.99
CA ALA A 498 14.36 -4.93 20.04
C ALA A 498 14.88 -5.59 18.76
N LEU A 499 14.12 -6.53 18.16
CA LEU A 499 14.52 -7.18 16.91
C LEU A 499 14.59 -6.19 15.75
N GLU A 500 13.62 -5.27 15.65
CA GLU A 500 13.65 -4.20 14.67
C GLU A 500 14.85 -3.26 14.88
N TYR A 501 15.17 -2.91 16.13
CA TYR A 501 16.34 -2.08 16.42
C TYR A 501 17.66 -2.78 16.04
N TYR A 502 17.78 -4.10 16.20
CA TYR A 502 18.98 -4.82 15.78
C TYR A 502 19.19 -4.78 14.27
N ILE A 503 18.11 -4.88 13.49
CA ILE A 503 18.16 -4.75 12.02
C ILE A 503 18.56 -3.32 11.63
N ALA A 504 17.95 -2.31 12.25
CA ALA A 504 18.28 -0.90 12.00
C ALA A 504 19.75 -0.60 12.38
N ASP A 505 20.22 -1.08 13.53
CA ASP A 505 21.62 -0.91 13.97
C ASP A 505 22.61 -1.66 13.05
N HIS A 506 22.24 -2.84 12.55
CA HIS A 506 23.05 -3.52 11.52
C HIS A 506 23.20 -2.67 10.27
N ALA A 507 22.07 -2.18 9.70
CA ALA A 507 22.07 -1.31 8.53
C ALA A 507 22.93 -0.06 8.78
N LEU A 508 22.74 0.61 9.92
CA LEU A 508 23.51 1.80 10.29
C LEU A 508 25.01 1.50 10.45
N SER A 509 25.37 0.29 10.93
CA SER A 509 26.78 -0.14 11.01
C SER A 509 27.44 -0.24 9.63
N LEU A 510 26.71 -0.73 8.62
CA LEU A 510 27.20 -0.81 7.24
C LEU A 510 27.43 0.57 6.64
N LEU A 511 26.46 1.48 6.86
CA LEU A 511 26.58 2.84 6.40
C LEU A 511 27.75 3.56 7.08
N ALA A 512 27.85 3.46 8.41
CA ALA A 512 28.97 4.06 9.17
C ALA A 512 30.33 3.57 8.67
N ASP A 513 30.46 2.27 8.38
CA ASP A 513 31.67 1.69 7.80
C ASP A 513 31.98 2.28 6.41
N SER A 514 30.96 2.40 5.54
CA SER A 514 31.10 2.97 4.21
C SER A 514 31.48 4.46 4.23
N LEU A 515 31.09 5.19 5.26
CA LEU A 515 31.41 6.60 5.49
C LEU A 515 32.71 6.80 6.28
N GLY A 516 33.43 5.71 6.63
CA GLY A 516 34.67 5.76 7.39
C GLY A 516 34.52 6.06 8.90
N LYS A 517 33.30 6.03 9.43
CA LYS A 517 32.97 6.29 10.86
C LYS A 517 33.15 5.00 11.68
N LYS A 518 34.39 4.59 11.90
CA LYS A 518 34.76 3.26 12.42
C LYS A 518 34.20 2.98 13.83
N ASP A 519 34.17 3.98 14.71
CA ASP A 519 33.67 3.80 16.08
C ASP A 519 32.16 3.54 16.09
N ASP A 520 31.38 4.30 15.31
CA ASP A 520 29.96 4.09 15.15
C ASP A 520 29.67 2.73 14.47
N ALA A 521 30.47 2.36 13.46
CA ALA A 521 30.35 1.06 12.80
C ALA A 521 30.54 -0.11 13.78
N ALA A 522 31.55 -0.02 14.66
CA ALA A 522 31.81 -1.03 15.69
C ALA A 522 30.69 -1.07 16.74
N LEU A 523 30.21 0.11 17.19
CA LEU A 523 29.15 0.23 18.17
C LEU A 523 27.86 -0.43 17.67
N PHE A 524 27.36 -0.02 16.50
CA PHE A 524 26.08 -0.49 15.98
C PHE A 524 26.15 -1.97 15.57
N ARG A 525 27.28 -2.43 15.05
CA ARG A 525 27.51 -3.87 14.79
C ARG A 525 27.45 -4.69 16.08
N ALA A 526 28.04 -4.23 17.17
CA ALA A 526 27.96 -4.92 18.46
C ALA A 526 26.51 -4.99 18.98
N ARG A 527 25.77 -3.88 18.89
CA ARG A 527 24.37 -3.81 19.33
C ARG A 527 23.46 -4.75 18.51
N SER A 528 23.65 -4.82 17.19
CA SER A 528 22.84 -5.67 16.31
C SER A 528 22.86 -7.15 16.68
N LEU A 529 23.84 -7.59 17.48
CA LEU A 529 23.96 -8.96 17.96
C LEU A 529 23.18 -9.24 19.26
N GLY A 530 22.47 -8.26 19.81
CA GLY A 530 21.73 -8.35 21.07
C GLY A 530 20.57 -9.34 21.04
N TYR A 531 20.06 -9.74 19.86
CA TYR A 531 19.04 -10.76 19.71
C TYR A 531 19.36 -12.06 20.44
N LYS A 532 20.66 -12.36 20.67
CA LYS A 532 21.15 -13.54 21.38
C LYS A 532 20.64 -13.63 22.82
N ASN A 533 20.34 -12.49 23.44
CA ASN A 533 19.81 -12.43 24.80
C ASN A 533 18.44 -13.09 24.91
N TYR A 534 17.61 -12.98 23.87
CA TYR A 534 16.24 -13.51 23.88
C TYR A 534 16.16 -15.02 23.60
N TYR A 535 17.21 -15.64 23.06
CA TYR A 535 17.14 -17.04 22.68
C TYR A 535 17.11 -17.98 23.89
N SER A 536 16.00 -18.67 24.09
CA SER A 536 15.81 -19.69 25.13
C SER A 536 16.09 -21.08 24.55
N THR A 537 17.09 -21.78 25.11
CA THR A 537 17.37 -23.17 24.74
C THR A 537 16.26 -24.15 25.18
N GLU A 538 15.47 -23.77 26.17
CA GLU A 538 14.34 -24.56 26.68
C GLU A 538 13.19 -24.58 25.67
N SER A 539 12.71 -23.41 25.21
CA SER A 539 11.68 -23.33 24.19
C SER A 539 12.21 -23.52 22.76
N GLY A 540 13.48 -23.22 22.54
CA GLY A 540 14.12 -23.22 21.23
C GLY A 540 13.70 -22.05 20.36
N THR A 541 13.13 -21.00 20.96
CA THR A 541 12.64 -19.76 20.33
C THR A 541 13.16 -18.54 21.08
N PHE A 542 12.91 -17.35 20.56
CA PHE A 542 13.00 -16.14 21.34
C PHE A 542 11.93 -16.14 22.41
N ARG A 543 12.28 -15.66 23.59
CA ARG A 543 11.42 -15.63 24.77
C ARG A 543 11.58 -14.29 25.48
N PRO A 544 10.49 -13.62 25.87
CA PRO A 544 10.56 -12.34 26.55
C PRO A 544 11.32 -12.42 27.88
N ILE A 545 11.98 -11.31 28.23
CA ILE A 545 12.80 -11.20 29.44
C ILE A 545 12.16 -10.21 30.40
N THR A 546 11.97 -10.60 31.67
CA THR A 546 11.41 -9.71 32.70
C THR A 546 12.41 -8.63 33.14
N LYS A 547 11.95 -7.65 33.92
CA LYS A 547 12.82 -6.59 34.50
C LYS A 547 13.94 -7.14 35.38
N GLU A 548 13.72 -8.30 35.99
CA GLU A 548 14.70 -9.02 36.82
C GLU A 548 15.72 -9.82 35.99
N GLY A 549 15.65 -9.77 34.66
CA GLY A 549 16.56 -10.46 33.76
C GLY A 549 16.29 -11.97 33.61
N LYS A 550 15.07 -12.41 33.87
CA LYS A 550 14.64 -13.82 33.74
C LYS A 550 13.69 -13.98 32.58
N PHE A 551 13.72 -15.14 31.92
CA PHE A 551 12.72 -15.46 30.92
C PHE A 551 11.31 -15.53 31.52
N LEU A 552 10.33 -15.01 30.77
CA LEU A 552 8.91 -15.09 31.13
C LEU A 552 8.48 -16.54 31.35
N THR A 553 7.81 -16.82 32.46
CA THR A 553 7.30 -18.16 32.81
C THR A 553 5.93 -18.01 33.47
N PRO A 554 4.86 -18.77 33.07
CA PRO A 554 4.85 -19.73 31.94
C PRO A 554 4.98 -19.04 30.57
N PHE A 555 5.34 -19.79 29.53
CA PHE A 555 5.51 -19.31 28.19
C PHE A 555 5.16 -20.39 27.15
N ASP A 556 4.25 -20.09 26.25
CA ASP A 556 3.93 -20.93 25.09
C ASP A 556 4.40 -20.22 23.81
N PRO A 557 5.41 -20.77 23.08
CA PRO A 557 5.94 -20.14 21.87
C PRO A 557 4.97 -20.15 20.68
N ARG A 558 3.82 -20.83 20.78
CA ARG A 558 2.80 -20.90 19.73
C ARG A 558 1.66 -19.90 19.95
N GLN A 559 1.59 -19.31 21.14
CA GLN A 559 0.57 -18.33 21.44
C GLN A 559 0.89 -17.01 20.70
N GLY A 560 -0.13 -16.40 20.11
CA GLY A 560 -0.11 -15.13 19.42
C GLY A 560 -0.41 -15.27 17.93
N GLU A 561 -1.32 -14.42 17.49
CA GLU A 561 -1.74 -14.25 16.11
C GLU A 561 -1.87 -12.76 15.84
N ASN A 562 -2.09 -12.37 14.58
CA ASN A 562 -2.49 -11.02 14.23
C ASN A 562 -3.76 -10.64 15.04
N PHE A 563 -3.72 -9.49 15.71
CA PHE A 563 -4.77 -8.97 16.63
C PHE A 563 -4.97 -9.75 17.93
N GLU A 564 -4.20 -10.79 18.23
CA GLU A 564 -4.17 -11.43 19.54
C GLU A 564 -2.96 -10.96 20.35
N PRO A 565 -3.12 -10.13 21.40
CA PRO A 565 -2.00 -9.63 22.20
C PRO A 565 -1.29 -10.75 22.94
N VAL A 566 0.03 -10.85 22.79
CA VAL A 566 0.89 -11.75 23.56
C VAL A 566 2.11 -10.99 24.08
N PRO A 567 2.55 -11.27 25.31
CA PRO A 567 3.69 -10.55 25.87
C PRO A 567 4.96 -10.67 25.03
N GLY A 568 5.52 -9.54 24.66
CA GLY A 568 6.79 -9.42 23.95
C GLY A 568 6.70 -9.41 22.43
N PHE A 569 5.58 -9.82 21.83
CA PHE A 569 5.45 -9.94 20.38
C PHE A 569 4.27 -9.14 19.87
N HIS A 570 4.51 -8.39 18.81
CA HIS A 570 3.50 -7.64 18.07
C HIS A 570 2.99 -8.49 16.91
N GLU A 571 1.67 -8.66 16.81
CA GLU A 571 1.01 -9.33 15.67
C GLU A 571 1.63 -10.68 15.30
N GLY A 572 1.91 -11.51 16.29
CA GLY A 572 2.47 -12.83 16.01
C GLY A 572 2.93 -13.57 17.24
N SER A 573 3.39 -14.79 17.03
CA SER A 573 3.95 -15.68 18.02
C SER A 573 5.49 -15.63 18.07
N ALA A 574 6.10 -16.29 19.03
CA ALA A 574 7.54 -16.42 19.08
C ALA A 574 8.13 -17.10 17.82
N TRP A 575 7.36 -17.95 17.13
CA TRP A 575 7.82 -18.58 15.89
C TRP A 575 7.91 -17.60 14.72
N ASN A 576 7.02 -16.62 14.64
CA ASN A 576 7.06 -15.57 13.59
C ASN A 576 8.26 -14.63 13.77
N TYR A 577 8.82 -14.53 14.98
CA TYR A 577 9.97 -13.68 15.26
C TYR A 577 11.31 -14.42 15.43
N THR A 578 11.32 -15.74 15.68
CA THR A 578 12.55 -16.46 16.05
C THR A 578 13.60 -16.48 14.94
N PHE A 579 13.21 -16.50 13.67
CA PHE A 579 14.15 -16.44 12.54
C PHE A 579 14.29 -15.02 11.97
N TYR A 580 13.69 -14.03 12.60
CA TYR A 580 13.72 -12.64 12.15
C TYR A 580 15.07 -11.97 12.54
N VAL A 581 16.15 -12.55 12.04
CA VAL A 581 17.55 -12.10 12.20
C VAL A 581 18.25 -12.20 10.84
N PRO A 582 17.78 -11.48 9.81
CA PRO A 582 18.32 -11.61 8.45
C PRO A 582 19.79 -11.18 8.37
N HIS A 583 20.25 -10.33 9.27
CA HIS A 583 21.60 -9.78 9.33
C HIS A 583 22.67 -10.72 9.96
N ASP A 584 22.27 -11.79 10.66
CA ASP A 584 23.20 -12.78 11.24
C ASP A 584 22.63 -14.20 11.25
N VAL A 585 22.14 -14.66 10.10
CA VAL A 585 21.57 -16.02 9.93
C VAL A 585 22.54 -17.10 10.39
N ALA A 586 23.83 -16.94 10.08
CA ALA A 586 24.85 -17.88 10.51
C ALA A 586 25.07 -17.85 12.04
N GLY A 587 25.00 -16.69 12.68
CA GLY A 587 25.05 -16.53 14.13
C GLY A 587 23.87 -17.17 14.82
N LEU A 588 22.66 -16.93 14.31
CA LEU A 588 21.44 -17.57 14.81
C LEU A 588 21.51 -19.09 14.68
N ALA A 589 22.01 -19.60 13.55
CA ALA A 589 22.18 -21.05 13.37
C ALA A 589 23.16 -21.65 14.40
N ARG A 590 24.28 -20.96 14.69
CA ARG A 590 25.20 -21.39 15.77
C ARG A 590 24.51 -21.39 17.13
N LEU A 591 23.72 -20.36 17.42
CA LEU A 591 22.97 -20.25 18.67
C LEU A 591 21.95 -21.39 18.85
N MET A 592 21.31 -21.81 17.76
CA MET A 592 20.37 -22.94 17.72
C MET A 592 21.05 -24.32 17.80
N GLY A 593 22.39 -24.37 17.84
CA GLY A 593 23.16 -25.62 17.91
C GLY A 593 23.60 -26.17 16.56
N GLY A 594 23.70 -25.32 15.55
CA GLY A 594 24.29 -25.59 14.25
C GLY A 594 23.32 -25.70 13.10
N ARG A 595 23.86 -25.70 11.88
CA ARG A 595 23.12 -25.69 10.61
C ARG A 595 21.96 -26.66 10.56
N ARG A 596 22.13 -27.93 10.92
CA ARG A 596 21.11 -28.94 10.81
C ARG A 596 19.87 -28.58 11.68
N ARG A 597 20.11 -28.20 12.94
CA ARG A 597 19.02 -27.83 13.85
C ARG A 597 18.29 -26.58 13.38
N PHE A 598 18.99 -25.59 12.82
CA PHE A 598 18.39 -24.42 12.24
C PHE A 598 17.44 -24.80 11.08
N ILE A 599 17.92 -25.58 10.11
CA ILE A 599 17.17 -26.01 8.94
C ILE A 599 15.96 -26.85 9.33
N ASP A 600 16.14 -27.83 10.25
CA ASP A 600 15.06 -28.68 10.71
C ASP A 600 13.96 -27.87 11.41
N LYS A 601 14.32 -26.88 12.24
CA LYS A 601 13.38 -25.98 12.89
C LYS A 601 12.69 -25.05 11.92
N LEU A 602 13.44 -24.44 11.00
CA LEU A 602 12.84 -23.56 9.97
C LEU A 602 11.86 -24.35 9.09
N GLN A 603 12.22 -25.57 8.69
CA GLN A 603 11.29 -26.43 7.93
C GLN A 603 10.06 -26.80 8.73
N MET A 604 10.21 -27.06 10.04
CA MET A 604 9.09 -27.35 10.95
C MET A 604 8.10 -26.18 11.00
N VAL A 605 8.56 -24.93 10.95
CA VAL A 605 7.67 -23.75 10.92
C VAL A 605 6.72 -23.81 9.72
N PHE A 606 7.23 -24.19 8.54
CA PHE A 606 6.41 -24.38 7.35
C PHE A 606 5.53 -25.62 7.41
N ASP A 607 6.07 -26.74 7.86
CA ASP A 607 5.37 -28.04 7.86
C ASP A 607 4.23 -28.09 8.90
N GLN A 608 4.34 -27.33 9.99
CA GLN A 608 3.34 -27.25 11.06
C GLN A 608 2.39 -26.06 10.94
N GLY A 609 2.51 -25.24 9.88
CA GLY A 609 1.67 -24.08 9.68
C GLY A 609 1.88 -22.96 10.72
N LEU A 610 3.12 -22.80 11.20
CA LEU A 610 3.51 -21.73 12.12
C LEU A 610 4.05 -20.49 11.38
N TYR A 611 4.28 -20.61 10.08
CA TYR A 611 4.60 -19.52 9.18
C TYR A 611 3.32 -18.75 8.84
N ASP A 612 3.35 -17.44 9.00
CA ASP A 612 2.24 -16.58 8.63
C ASP A 612 2.54 -15.85 7.31
N PRO A 613 1.93 -16.24 6.19
CA PRO A 613 2.12 -15.54 4.92
C PRO A 613 1.43 -14.17 4.88
N ALA A 614 0.64 -13.86 5.91
CA ALA A 614 -0.24 -12.69 5.96
C ALA A 614 0.35 -11.53 6.76
N ASN A 615 1.54 -11.71 7.36
CA ASN A 615 2.17 -10.69 8.19
C ASN A 615 3.68 -10.59 7.98
N GLU A 616 4.26 -9.43 8.25
CA GLU A 616 5.60 -9.00 7.86
C GLU A 616 6.76 -9.72 8.57
N PRO A 617 6.69 -10.09 9.86
CA PRO A 617 7.88 -10.55 10.60
C PRO A 617 8.58 -11.75 9.99
N ASP A 618 7.86 -12.64 9.34
CA ASP A 618 8.42 -13.89 8.82
C ASP A 618 8.41 -14.01 7.27
N ILE A 619 7.99 -12.96 6.53
CA ILE A 619 7.92 -13.01 5.04
C ILE A 619 9.27 -13.32 4.36
N ALA A 620 10.41 -13.08 5.02
CA ALA A 620 11.74 -13.44 4.53
C ALA A 620 12.14 -14.90 4.82
N TYR A 621 11.42 -15.63 5.68
CA TYR A 621 11.79 -16.99 6.11
C TYR A 621 12.01 -17.98 4.96
N PRO A 622 11.21 -17.99 3.88
CA PRO A 622 11.42 -18.92 2.76
C PRO A 622 12.80 -18.82 2.14
N TYR A 623 13.46 -17.66 2.24
CA TYR A 623 14.74 -17.37 1.62
C TYR A 623 15.94 -17.79 2.49
N LEU A 624 15.74 -18.00 3.78
CA LEU A 624 16.81 -18.30 4.73
C LEU A 624 17.49 -19.66 4.50
N PHE A 625 16.83 -20.60 3.84
CA PHE A 625 17.47 -21.87 3.46
C PHE A 625 18.63 -21.66 2.49
N SER A 626 18.59 -20.62 1.65
CA SER A 626 19.64 -20.32 0.65
C SER A 626 20.96 -19.84 1.27
N TYR A 627 20.99 -19.56 2.57
CA TYR A 627 22.25 -19.32 3.29
C TYR A 627 23.07 -20.59 3.53
N PHE A 628 22.51 -21.77 3.27
CA PHE A 628 23.11 -23.06 3.56
C PHE A 628 23.26 -23.90 2.30
N GLN A 629 24.50 -24.09 1.85
CA GLN A 629 24.81 -24.84 0.64
C GLN A 629 24.15 -26.22 0.64
N GLY A 630 23.41 -26.56 -0.44
CA GLY A 630 22.68 -27.81 -0.61
C GLY A 630 21.27 -27.83 -0.02
N GLU A 631 20.80 -26.71 0.57
CA GLU A 631 19.44 -26.56 1.09
C GLU A 631 18.62 -25.52 0.30
N GLU A 632 19.21 -24.88 -0.69
CA GLU A 632 18.60 -23.81 -1.50
C GLU A 632 17.34 -24.27 -2.24
N TRP A 633 17.25 -25.56 -2.53
CA TRP A 633 16.06 -26.17 -3.11
C TRP A 633 14.81 -26.01 -2.22
N ARG A 634 14.99 -25.86 -0.90
CA ARG A 634 13.88 -25.60 0.01
C ARG A 634 13.30 -24.20 -0.21
N THR A 635 14.16 -23.20 -0.39
CA THR A 635 13.73 -21.84 -0.80
C THR A 635 12.88 -21.92 -2.06
N GLN A 636 13.36 -22.60 -3.11
CA GLN A 636 12.65 -22.71 -4.39
C GLN A 636 11.28 -23.38 -4.23
N ARG A 637 11.23 -24.45 -3.42
CA ARG A 637 9.98 -25.18 -3.14
C ARG A 637 8.99 -24.35 -2.33
N GLU A 638 9.43 -23.74 -1.22
CA GLU A 638 8.52 -23.01 -0.33
C GLU A 638 8.01 -21.73 -0.99
N VAL A 639 8.88 -20.97 -1.66
CA VAL A 639 8.46 -19.76 -2.40
C VAL A 639 7.42 -20.12 -3.47
N ARG A 640 7.66 -21.18 -4.27
CA ARG A 640 6.68 -21.61 -5.28
C ARG A 640 5.35 -22.04 -4.65
N ARG A 641 5.42 -22.82 -3.55
CA ARG A 641 4.23 -23.27 -2.81
C ARG A 641 3.40 -22.10 -2.27
N LEU A 642 4.07 -21.09 -1.72
CA LEU A 642 3.40 -19.90 -1.19
C LEU A 642 2.76 -19.06 -2.30
N LEU A 643 3.46 -18.84 -3.41
CA LEU A 643 2.91 -18.16 -4.59
C LEU A 643 1.66 -18.88 -5.11
N ASP A 644 1.74 -20.19 -5.34
CA ASP A 644 0.65 -20.97 -5.92
C ASP A 644 -0.57 -21.06 -4.98
N ARG A 645 -0.34 -21.00 -3.66
CA ARG A 645 -1.41 -21.14 -2.65
C ARG A 645 -2.11 -19.83 -2.33
N TYR A 646 -1.37 -18.74 -2.20
CA TYR A 646 -1.87 -17.52 -1.59
C TYR A 646 -2.00 -16.35 -2.55
N PHE A 647 -1.26 -16.35 -3.68
CA PHE A 647 -1.32 -15.26 -4.65
C PHE A 647 -2.09 -15.73 -5.89
N THR A 648 -3.38 -15.44 -5.90
CA THR A 648 -4.32 -15.94 -6.92
C THR A 648 -5.03 -14.79 -7.63
N THR A 649 -5.83 -15.11 -8.65
CA THR A 649 -6.64 -14.12 -9.37
C THR A 649 -8.02 -13.89 -8.75
N ALA A 650 -8.30 -14.47 -7.60
CA ALA A 650 -9.55 -14.26 -6.90
C ALA A 650 -9.52 -12.97 -6.04
N PRO A 651 -10.68 -12.44 -5.65
CA PRO A 651 -10.72 -11.28 -4.74
C PRO A 651 -10.04 -11.50 -3.39
N ASP A 652 -9.89 -12.74 -2.94
CA ASP A 652 -9.13 -13.16 -1.76
C ASP A 652 -7.68 -13.59 -2.08
N GLY A 653 -7.16 -13.15 -3.23
CA GLY A 653 -5.88 -13.59 -3.78
C GLY A 653 -4.64 -12.90 -3.20
N ILE A 654 -4.73 -12.30 -2.01
CA ILE A 654 -3.62 -11.83 -1.18
C ILE A 654 -3.84 -12.42 0.23
N PRO A 655 -2.80 -12.95 0.90
CA PRO A 655 -2.98 -13.72 2.15
C PRO A 655 -3.46 -12.90 3.35
N GLY A 656 -3.12 -11.62 3.44
CA GLY A 656 -3.48 -10.67 4.49
C GLY A 656 -3.51 -9.25 3.98
N ASN A 657 -3.38 -8.26 4.85
CA ASN A 657 -3.26 -6.86 4.42
C ASN A 657 -2.11 -6.74 3.41
N ASP A 658 -2.33 -5.99 2.34
CA ASP A 658 -1.29 -5.75 1.33
C ASP A 658 -0.18 -4.81 1.85
N ASP A 659 -0.46 -4.12 2.96
CA ASP A 659 0.40 -3.21 3.70
C ASP A 659 1.15 -2.24 2.79
N THR A 660 0.31 -1.41 2.15
CA THR A 660 0.74 -0.39 1.18
C THR A 660 1.62 -0.95 0.04
N GLY A 661 1.40 -2.20 -0.35
CA GLY A 661 2.11 -2.86 -1.44
C GLY A 661 3.24 -3.80 -1.02
N THR A 662 3.46 -4.05 0.27
CA THR A 662 4.54 -4.92 0.77
C THR A 662 4.32 -6.38 0.37
N MET A 663 3.11 -6.94 0.58
CA MET A 663 2.80 -8.30 0.16
C MET A 663 2.85 -8.46 -1.36
N SER A 664 2.35 -7.47 -2.09
CA SER A 664 2.43 -7.41 -3.54
C SER A 664 3.88 -7.34 -4.05
N ALA A 665 4.75 -6.54 -3.43
CA ALA A 665 6.17 -6.48 -3.77
C ALA A 665 6.90 -7.81 -3.48
N TRP A 666 6.50 -8.52 -2.42
CA TRP A 666 7.00 -9.88 -2.14
C TRP A 666 6.68 -10.83 -3.30
N ALA A 667 5.43 -10.81 -3.78
CA ALA A 667 5.02 -11.63 -4.92
C ALA A 667 5.77 -11.25 -6.20
N VAL A 668 5.91 -9.95 -6.51
CA VAL A 668 6.64 -9.46 -7.69
C VAL A 668 8.09 -9.94 -7.67
N PHE A 669 8.84 -9.73 -6.58
CA PHE A 669 10.21 -10.20 -6.46
C PHE A 669 10.32 -11.72 -6.55
N SER A 670 9.47 -12.44 -5.83
CA SER A 670 9.45 -13.91 -5.82
C SER A 670 9.22 -14.48 -7.22
N MET A 671 8.30 -13.89 -7.98
CA MET A 671 8.00 -14.31 -9.36
C MET A 671 9.12 -13.95 -10.34
N MET A 672 9.92 -12.91 -10.07
CA MET A 672 11.13 -12.55 -10.81
C MET A 672 12.32 -13.49 -10.49
N GLY A 673 12.25 -14.23 -9.39
CA GLY A 673 13.34 -15.09 -8.92
C GLY A 673 14.38 -14.39 -8.06
N LEU A 674 14.03 -13.26 -7.45
CA LEU A 674 14.88 -12.42 -6.59
C LEU A 674 14.17 -12.10 -5.28
N TYR A 675 14.93 -11.88 -4.19
CA TYR A 675 14.36 -11.29 -2.97
C TYR A 675 15.42 -10.56 -2.13
N PRO A 676 15.15 -9.33 -1.65
CA PRO A 676 16.06 -8.55 -0.81
C PRO A 676 15.89 -8.92 0.68
N ASP A 677 16.31 -10.10 1.09
CA ASP A 677 16.03 -10.70 2.39
C ASP A 677 16.70 -10.03 3.61
N CYS A 678 17.63 -9.12 3.39
CA CYS A 678 18.29 -8.35 4.45
C CYS A 678 18.34 -6.85 4.07
N PRO A 679 17.34 -6.05 4.46
CA PRO A 679 17.31 -4.61 4.18
C PRO A 679 18.57 -3.87 4.71
N GLY A 680 19.13 -2.98 3.89
CA GLY A 680 20.40 -2.31 4.15
C GLY A 680 21.62 -3.01 3.56
N GLU A 681 21.52 -4.30 3.22
CA GLU A 681 22.57 -5.00 2.46
C GLU A 681 22.27 -4.93 0.95
N PRO A 682 23.26 -4.59 0.10
CA PRO A 682 23.05 -4.44 -1.33
C PRO A 682 23.06 -5.79 -2.07
N TYR A 683 22.25 -6.75 -1.60
CA TYR A 683 22.19 -8.12 -2.13
C TYR A 683 20.77 -8.58 -2.32
N TYR A 684 20.62 -9.59 -3.19
CA TYR A 684 19.39 -10.35 -3.38
C TYR A 684 19.66 -11.83 -3.28
N THR A 685 18.79 -12.57 -2.61
CA THR A 685 18.76 -14.03 -2.63
C THR A 685 18.04 -14.48 -3.89
N LEU A 686 18.58 -15.52 -4.56
CA LEU A 686 18.07 -16.06 -5.81
C LEU A 686 17.15 -17.25 -5.55
N THR A 687 16.03 -17.28 -6.26
CA THR A 687 15.08 -18.39 -6.31
C THR A 687 14.64 -18.66 -7.75
N SER A 688 13.80 -19.66 -7.97
CA SER A 688 13.37 -20.01 -9.35
C SER A 688 12.33 -19.02 -9.89
N PRO A 689 12.60 -18.34 -11.03
CA PRO A 689 11.63 -17.46 -11.66
C PRO A 689 10.37 -18.20 -12.11
N VAL A 690 9.24 -17.48 -12.16
CA VAL A 690 7.97 -18.01 -12.67
C VAL A 690 7.90 -17.93 -14.19
N PHE A 691 8.47 -16.86 -14.77
CA PHE A 691 8.39 -16.54 -16.19
C PHE A 691 9.58 -17.11 -16.97
N ASP A 692 9.42 -17.26 -18.30
CA ASP A 692 10.51 -17.68 -19.18
C ASP A 692 11.52 -16.55 -19.37
N LYS A 693 11.03 -15.29 -19.35
CA LYS A 693 11.88 -14.12 -19.39
C LYS A 693 11.24 -12.96 -18.63
N VAL A 694 12.08 -12.23 -17.88
CA VAL A 694 11.76 -10.95 -17.26
C VAL A 694 12.75 -9.91 -17.76
N THR A 695 12.24 -8.81 -18.28
CA THR A 695 13.07 -7.67 -18.72
C THR A 695 12.69 -6.47 -17.88
N VAL A 696 13.64 -5.94 -17.11
CA VAL A 696 13.49 -4.70 -16.33
C VAL A 696 14.20 -3.59 -17.09
N THR A 697 13.45 -2.56 -17.48
CA THR A 697 14.02 -1.32 -18.01
C THR A 697 14.64 -0.55 -16.84
N LEU A 698 15.94 -0.39 -16.85
CA LEU A 698 16.70 0.37 -15.88
C LEU A 698 16.88 1.82 -16.36
N ASP A 699 16.73 2.79 -15.46
CA ASP A 699 17.01 4.19 -15.82
C ASP A 699 18.51 4.39 -16.03
N PRO A 700 18.95 4.76 -17.26
CA PRO A 700 20.38 4.92 -17.58
C PRO A 700 21.09 6.01 -16.78
N LYS A 701 20.35 6.95 -16.20
CA LYS A 701 20.90 7.98 -15.31
C LYS A 701 21.53 7.36 -14.05
N TYR A 702 20.94 6.27 -13.56
CA TYR A 702 21.38 5.61 -12.32
C TYR A 702 22.09 4.28 -12.62
N TYR A 703 21.63 3.56 -13.64
CA TYR A 703 22.10 2.23 -14.03
C TYR A 703 22.51 2.22 -15.52
N PRO A 704 23.76 2.47 -15.84
CA PRO A 704 24.23 2.68 -17.23
C PRO A 704 23.94 1.53 -18.20
N ALA A 705 23.69 0.32 -17.69
CA ALA A 705 23.34 -0.84 -18.52
C ALA A 705 21.98 -0.68 -19.24
N GLY A 706 21.07 0.12 -18.71
CA GLY A 706 19.78 0.40 -19.32
C GLY A 706 18.75 -0.74 -19.22
N GLU A 707 19.18 -1.97 -19.01
CA GLU A 707 18.27 -3.11 -18.83
C GLU A 707 18.88 -4.20 -17.94
N LEU A 708 17.99 -4.96 -17.27
CA LEU A 708 18.27 -6.22 -16.61
C LEU A 708 17.41 -7.30 -17.28
N VAL A 709 18.03 -8.38 -17.72
CA VAL A 709 17.35 -9.53 -18.32
C VAL A 709 17.54 -10.76 -17.45
N ILE A 710 16.43 -11.38 -17.03
CA ILE A 710 16.40 -12.66 -16.33
C ILE A 710 15.73 -13.67 -17.28
N GLU A 711 16.41 -14.76 -17.60
CA GLU A 711 15.91 -15.81 -18.48
C GLU A 711 15.87 -17.16 -17.76
N THR A 712 14.92 -17.97 -18.15
CA THR A 712 14.69 -19.29 -17.59
C THR A 712 14.69 -20.33 -18.70
N GLU A 713 15.61 -21.27 -18.64
CA GLU A 713 15.66 -22.46 -19.48
C GLU A 713 15.01 -23.62 -18.71
N ARG A 714 13.90 -24.16 -19.24
CA ARG A 714 13.18 -25.28 -18.64
C ARG A 714 12.53 -26.15 -19.70
N SER A 715 12.29 -27.43 -19.40
CA SER A 715 11.63 -28.38 -20.28
C SER A 715 10.11 -28.42 -20.06
N GLY A 716 9.63 -27.97 -18.90
CA GLY A 716 8.22 -27.97 -18.54
C GLY A 716 7.86 -26.99 -17.41
N ALA A 717 6.58 -26.70 -17.27
CA ALA A 717 6.08 -25.79 -16.23
C ALA A 717 6.31 -26.31 -14.80
N GLY A 718 6.50 -27.64 -14.65
CA GLY A 718 6.82 -28.28 -13.36
C GLY A 718 8.30 -28.16 -12.95
N ASP A 719 9.16 -27.61 -13.80
CA ASP A 719 10.56 -27.43 -13.49
C ASP A 719 10.72 -26.24 -12.56
N VAL A 720 10.97 -26.52 -11.27
CA VAL A 720 11.07 -25.50 -10.22
C VAL A 720 12.43 -25.47 -9.52
N TYR A 721 13.26 -26.49 -9.71
CA TYR A 721 14.56 -26.56 -9.04
C TYR A 721 15.67 -26.04 -9.95
N ILE A 722 16.54 -25.19 -9.39
CA ILE A 722 17.66 -24.60 -10.12
C ILE A 722 18.77 -25.66 -10.26
N GLY A 723 19.07 -26.08 -11.49
CA GLY A 723 20.18 -26.96 -11.84
C GLY A 723 21.44 -26.20 -12.21
N SER A 724 21.30 -25.00 -12.77
CA SER A 724 22.42 -24.13 -13.14
C SER A 724 22.01 -22.66 -13.12
N MET A 725 22.98 -21.77 -12.91
CA MET A 725 22.83 -20.33 -13.03
C MET A 725 24.05 -19.74 -13.73
N THR A 726 23.82 -18.72 -14.57
CA THR A 726 24.91 -17.92 -15.15
C THR A 726 24.55 -16.44 -15.12
N LEU A 727 25.59 -15.58 -14.97
CA LEU A 727 25.48 -14.13 -15.14
C LEU A 727 26.46 -13.68 -16.23
N GLY A 728 25.96 -13.09 -17.31
CA GLY A 728 26.77 -12.69 -18.45
C GLY A 728 27.56 -13.87 -19.05
N GLY A 729 26.96 -15.08 -19.08
CA GLY A 729 27.59 -16.34 -19.54
C GLY A 729 28.58 -16.97 -18.58
N ARG A 730 28.84 -16.38 -17.40
CA ARG A 730 29.75 -16.93 -16.38
C ARG A 730 28.95 -17.71 -15.33
N PRO A 731 29.38 -18.93 -14.93
CA PRO A 731 28.69 -19.71 -13.92
C PRO A 731 28.57 -18.97 -12.58
N LEU A 732 27.37 -18.91 -12.04
CA LEU A 732 27.06 -18.37 -10.72
C LEU A 732 26.86 -19.55 -9.75
N LYS A 733 27.69 -19.63 -8.71
CA LYS A 733 27.67 -20.76 -7.75
C LYS A 733 26.92 -20.47 -6.46
N LYS A 734 26.70 -19.19 -6.17
CA LYS A 734 26.02 -18.74 -4.95
C LYS A 734 24.60 -18.29 -5.30
N TYR A 735 23.65 -18.64 -4.47
CA TYR A 735 22.26 -18.20 -4.57
C TYR A 735 22.05 -16.79 -4.00
N ARG A 736 23.06 -15.93 -4.18
CA ARG A 736 23.07 -14.55 -3.74
C ARG A 736 23.84 -13.70 -4.75
N ILE A 737 23.28 -12.55 -5.14
CA ILE A 737 23.84 -11.62 -6.11
C ILE A 737 23.83 -10.20 -5.53
N SER A 738 24.89 -9.44 -5.76
CA SER A 738 24.89 -8.02 -5.36
C SER A 738 24.05 -7.18 -6.31
N HIS A 739 23.53 -6.07 -5.81
CA HIS A 739 22.81 -5.10 -6.64
C HIS A 739 23.67 -4.61 -7.82
N GLY A 740 24.95 -4.29 -7.56
CA GLY A 740 25.88 -3.84 -8.60
C GLY A 740 26.11 -4.86 -9.70
N GLU A 741 26.20 -6.17 -9.37
CA GLU A 741 26.27 -7.24 -10.37
C GLU A 741 24.97 -7.36 -11.16
N LEU A 742 23.82 -7.25 -10.47
CA LEU A 742 22.51 -7.37 -11.07
C LEU A 742 22.22 -6.27 -12.09
N VAL A 743 22.53 -5.01 -11.76
CA VAL A 743 22.30 -3.85 -12.63
C VAL A 743 23.48 -3.54 -13.57
N GLY A 744 24.51 -4.37 -13.54
CA GLY A 744 25.75 -4.20 -14.35
C GLY A 744 25.63 -4.61 -15.81
N GLY A 745 24.44 -5.04 -16.29
CA GLY A 745 24.18 -5.35 -17.69
C GLY A 745 24.45 -6.77 -18.11
N GLY A 746 24.54 -7.70 -17.16
CA GLY A 746 24.61 -9.14 -17.45
C GLY A 746 23.24 -9.77 -17.59
N ARG A 747 23.11 -10.74 -18.51
CA ARG A 747 21.94 -11.61 -18.59
C ARG A 747 22.05 -12.68 -17.48
N LEU A 748 21.06 -12.72 -16.57
CA LEU A 748 20.96 -13.74 -15.54
C LEU A 748 20.12 -14.90 -16.10
N VAL A 749 20.72 -16.08 -16.23
CA VAL A 749 20.04 -17.26 -16.81
C VAL A 749 19.95 -18.35 -15.77
N PHE A 750 18.76 -18.90 -15.59
CA PHE A 750 18.44 -20.05 -14.74
C PHE A 750 18.12 -21.28 -15.58
N GLY A 751 18.86 -22.35 -15.41
CA GLY A 751 18.49 -23.67 -15.92
C GLY A 751 17.68 -24.42 -14.86
N LEU A 752 16.38 -24.60 -15.10
CA LEU A 752 15.47 -25.28 -14.18
C LEU A 752 15.28 -26.76 -14.55
N GLN A 753 14.94 -27.57 -13.55
CA GLN A 753 14.74 -29.00 -13.67
C GLN A 753 13.61 -29.48 -12.74
N PRO A 754 12.96 -30.62 -13.03
CA PRO A 754 11.80 -31.10 -12.26
C PRO A 754 12.18 -31.71 -10.90
N GLU A 755 13.42 -32.16 -10.74
CA GLU A 755 13.91 -32.80 -9.52
C GLU A 755 15.10 -32.04 -8.93
N ARG A 756 15.20 -32.05 -7.60
CA ARG A 756 16.38 -31.52 -6.90
C ARG A 756 17.61 -32.37 -7.19
N LYS A 757 18.73 -31.77 -7.39
CA LYS A 757 20.04 -32.44 -7.40
C LYS A 757 20.59 -32.60 -6.01
#